data_5eb0d351f81143a3db2acf6185afa943
#
_entry.id   5eb0d351f81143a3db2acf6185afa943
#
_cell.length_a   1.000
_cell.length_b   1.000
_cell.length_c   1.000
_cell.angle_alpha   90.00
_cell.angle_beta   90.00
_cell.angle_gamma   90.00
#
_symmetry.space_group_name_H-M   'P 1'
#
loop_
_entity.id
_entity.type
_entity.pdbx_description
1 polymer ?
#
loop_
_entity_poly.entity_id
_entity_poly.type
_entity_poly.pdbx_seq_one_letter_code
_entity_poly.pdbx_strand_id
1 'polypeptide(L)'
;MFKSFAPLVVLLAGPGMCAGADRDCERCLEVRLRHEVNSYSSRVGDRVQGVLIAPFRVDGFDRVAAGARVWGEVAEVRRVGVGFVRETAALTLRFTELETGPGVRMAIGSRVVTIDNARERVDGDGRIRGIRSTNTPGFRASGLLTSFAAVDPIALAFSTAAFATLLRFSEPEIRLQAGTELLLELREPLPLAPLPPPLLGLPAPVPAALLERLPYRTQTAERRVESDITNLIFAGEPAAIERAFLAAGWQMPESLSAATRYRTLRAMAENQEYKEAPMSLLLLDGEAPVQSWAKALNTFAKRHHLRVYATKERWLDRPVFTAAATQDVSINFSRGRELFTHLIDEQIDRERSKVVSDLLFTGCIDAVGLEPRRWVPETVFNATGQNLVTDRQAAVLVFNSCSGARQFDEAVAEAPGPHRGNRVARIARQTVLTFRNDIYRGSLWYQGASIVTQGLRHYRRSRSALRPVVGPTITGRTAKSPQVAGDPATWAPPAVELTFRAGMMVFSNSSIGAEGLRIAHPHRPNETLTLRAANRVAPGFAVGGGVTVNQFRWYSHELSFGYQRGEFRMDLEGLTRIAEQRSGFLTRQFSYNGLVHLRPRESRWRPYIVAGPVLQLVQLTGAPFTKARGLFRFGLNNVGMFRAAYGFGSVPPLEGGGIFQTGLQVGGGVRYRVSRHWTVRLDYRNTCSPRPDLLRKSLEPQIMPERLERGRVAQQRVGLGIAFTF
;
A
#
# COMPACT_ATOMS: atom_id res chain seq x y z
N MET A 1 -20.04 -9.98 12.71
CA MET A 1 -19.80 -8.52 12.67
C MET A 1 -18.66 -8.08 11.72
N PHE A 2 -18.01 -8.99 11.01
CA PHE A 2 -16.85 -8.70 10.15
C PHE A 2 -17.12 -8.63 8.64
N LYS A 3 -18.36 -8.83 8.20
CA LYS A 3 -18.70 -8.86 6.75
C LYS A 3 -18.91 -7.47 6.10
N SER A 4 -18.93 -6.39 6.87
CA SER A 4 -19.23 -5.04 6.35
C SER A 4 -18.02 -4.11 6.14
N PHE A 5 -16.80 -4.56 6.42
CA PHE A 5 -15.58 -3.73 6.29
C PHE A 5 -14.82 -3.88 4.96
N ALA A 6 -15.24 -4.78 4.09
CA ALA A 6 -14.55 -5.07 2.84
C ALA A 6 -14.40 -3.88 1.86
N PRO A 7 -15.33 -2.93 1.71
CA PRO A 7 -15.17 -1.85 0.75
C PRO A 7 -14.20 -0.75 1.18
N LEU A 8 -13.87 -0.61 2.47
CA LEU A 8 -13.00 0.46 2.96
C LEU A 8 -11.52 0.17 2.73
N VAL A 9 -11.15 -1.11 2.67
CA VAL A 9 -9.74 -1.55 2.51
C VAL A 9 -9.26 -1.45 1.07
N VAL A 10 -10.16 -1.57 0.08
CA VAL A 10 -9.83 -1.47 -1.35
C VAL A 10 -9.33 -0.07 -1.76
N LEU A 11 -9.69 0.96 -1.03
CA LEU A 11 -9.30 2.35 -1.32
C LEU A 11 -7.89 2.73 -0.85
N LEU A 12 -7.26 1.88 -0.05
CA LEU A 12 -5.97 2.18 0.59
C LEU A 12 -4.77 1.59 -0.14
N ALA A 13 -4.99 0.65 -1.04
CA ALA A 13 -3.97 0.16 -1.93
C ALA A 13 -3.95 1.01 -3.21
N GLY A 14 -3.17 2.07 -3.21
CA GLY A 14 -2.73 2.64 -4.47
C GLY A 14 -1.95 1.55 -5.23
N PRO A 15 -2.11 1.41 -6.56
CA PRO A 15 -1.33 0.48 -7.33
C PRO A 15 0.14 0.81 -7.15
N GLY A 16 0.83 0.00 -6.36
CA GLY A 16 2.27 -0.04 -6.36
C GLY A 16 2.68 -0.68 -7.69
N MET A 17 2.63 0.05 -8.77
CA MET A 17 3.35 -0.33 -9.98
C MET A 17 4.84 -0.21 -9.64
N CYS A 18 5.41 -1.29 -9.14
CA CYS A 18 6.82 -1.52 -9.30
C CYS A 18 7.05 -1.74 -10.78
N ALA A 19 7.59 -0.73 -11.47
CA ALA A 19 8.35 -1.00 -12.67
C ALA A 19 9.45 -1.96 -12.19
N GLY A 20 9.36 -3.23 -12.57
CA GLY A 20 10.50 -4.14 -12.51
C GLY A 20 11.62 -3.44 -13.26
N ALA A 21 12.75 -3.22 -12.60
CA ALA A 21 13.93 -2.79 -13.32
C ALA A 21 14.20 -3.90 -14.36
N ASP A 22 14.25 -3.49 -15.59
CA ASP A 22 14.64 -4.35 -16.70
C ASP A 22 16.03 -4.90 -16.35
N ARG A 23 16.10 -6.21 -16.04
CA ARG A 23 17.36 -6.85 -15.64
C ARG A 23 18.26 -7.19 -16.83
N ASP A 24 17.85 -6.86 -18.04
CA ASP A 24 18.67 -6.98 -19.24
C ASP A 24 19.72 -5.82 -19.31
N CYS A 25 20.50 -5.74 -18.25
CA CYS A 25 21.56 -4.76 -18.15
C CYS A 25 22.90 -5.45 -18.40
N GLU A 26 23.43 -5.36 -19.63
CA GLU A 26 24.70 -5.95 -20.04
C GLU A 26 25.92 -5.43 -19.26
N ARG A 27 25.77 -4.30 -18.55
CA ARG A 27 26.83 -3.66 -17.75
C ARG A 27 26.55 -3.66 -16.26
N CYS A 28 25.74 -4.61 -15.77
CA CYS A 28 25.38 -4.67 -14.38
C CYS A 28 26.12 -5.77 -13.61
N LEU A 29 26.54 -5.43 -12.39
CA LEU A 29 27.10 -6.33 -11.41
C LEU A 29 26.04 -6.64 -10.35
N GLU A 30 25.79 -7.89 -10.08
CA GLU A 30 24.96 -8.35 -8.96
C GLU A 30 25.84 -8.48 -7.71
N VAL A 31 25.66 -7.58 -6.76
CA VAL A 31 26.55 -7.46 -5.60
C VAL A 31 25.75 -7.68 -4.31
N ARG A 32 26.25 -8.54 -3.44
CA ARG A 32 25.74 -8.79 -2.09
C ARG A 32 26.59 -8.06 -1.05
N LEU A 33 25.96 -7.25 -0.20
CA LEU A 33 26.65 -6.56 0.89
C LEU A 33 27.15 -7.55 1.94
N ARG A 34 28.37 -7.39 2.40
CA ARG A 34 28.99 -8.24 3.42
C ARG A 34 28.78 -7.73 4.84
N HIS A 35 28.37 -6.48 5.02
CA HIS A 35 28.09 -5.88 6.33
C HIS A 35 26.93 -4.91 6.26
N GLU A 36 26.38 -4.55 7.42
CA GLU A 36 25.28 -3.60 7.51
C GLU A 36 25.71 -2.18 7.15
N VAL A 37 24.91 -1.51 6.35
CA VAL A 37 25.00 -0.07 6.04
C VAL A 37 23.65 0.58 6.29
N ASN A 38 23.60 1.67 7.04
CA ASN A 38 22.32 2.29 7.39
C ASN A 38 22.39 3.82 7.41
N SER A 39 21.26 4.48 7.26
CA SER A 39 21.18 5.94 7.26
C SER A 39 21.29 6.56 8.65
N TYR A 40 21.14 5.78 9.71
CA TYR A 40 21.15 6.29 11.09
C TYR A 40 22.57 6.42 11.66
N SER A 41 23.42 5.40 11.49
CA SER A 41 24.75 5.35 12.11
C SER A 41 25.90 5.52 11.12
N SER A 42 25.73 5.20 9.83
CA SER A 42 26.78 5.38 8.84
C SER A 42 27.14 6.86 8.62
N ARG A 43 28.36 7.09 8.21
CA ARG A 43 28.92 8.41 7.89
C ARG A 43 29.44 8.43 6.46
N VAL A 44 29.51 9.60 5.88
CA VAL A 44 30.17 9.79 4.59
C VAL A 44 31.63 9.38 4.70
N GLY A 45 32.12 8.59 3.76
CA GLY A 45 33.48 8.00 3.75
C GLY A 45 33.56 6.61 4.44
N ASP A 46 32.51 6.13 5.11
CA ASP A 46 32.51 4.78 5.66
C ASP A 46 32.69 3.76 4.52
N ARG A 47 33.63 2.83 4.69
CA ARG A 47 33.91 1.77 3.72
C ARG A 47 32.73 0.83 3.57
N VAL A 48 32.46 0.41 2.34
CA VAL A 48 31.43 -0.59 2.00
C VAL A 48 32.08 -1.70 1.21
N GLN A 49 31.81 -2.94 1.60
CA GLN A 49 32.30 -4.11 0.89
C GLN A 49 31.11 -4.97 0.44
N GLY A 50 31.21 -5.44 -0.79
CA GLY A 50 30.30 -6.40 -1.38
C GLY A 50 31.07 -7.57 -2.03
N VAL A 51 30.31 -8.52 -2.51
CA VAL A 51 30.81 -9.68 -3.27
C VAL A 51 29.85 -9.94 -4.44
N LEU A 52 30.40 -10.27 -5.60
CA LEU A 52 29.60 -10.68 -6.76
C LEU A 52 28.94 -12.03 -6.45
N ILE A 53 27.62 -12.09 -6.66
CA ILE A 53 26.84 -13.33 -6.47
C ILE A 53 26.64 -14.08 -7.80
N ALA A 54 26.81 -13.40 -8.93
CA ALA A 54 26.79 -13.96 -10.26
C ALA A 54 28.02 -13.50 -11.04
N PRO A 55 28.52 -14.29 -12.02
CA PRO A 55 29.60 -13.84 -12.86
C PRO A 55 29.17 -12.63 -13.71
N PHE A 56 30.07 -11.67 -13.86
CA PHE A 56 29.84 -10.55 -14.77
C PHE A 56 30.11 -10.98 -16.20
N ARG A 57 29.10 -10.84 -17.06
CA ARG A 57 29.12 -11.29 -18.46
C ARG A 57 29.05 -10.12 -19.43
N VAL A 58 29.83 -10.23 -20.50
CA VAL A 58 29.77 -9.33 -21.66
C VAL A 58 29.82 -10.19 -22.91
N ASP A 59 28.89 -9.97 -23.86
CA ASP A 59 28.77 -10.75 -25.10
C ASP A 59 28.71 -12.29 -24.86
N GLY A 60 28.02 -12.70 -23.78
CA GLY A 60 27.87 -14.11 -23.41
C GLY A 60 29.07 -14.76 -22.72
N PHE A 61 30.19 -14.03 -22.53
CA PHE A 61 31.40 -14.53 -21.88
C PHE A 61 31.56 -13.98 -20.48
N ASP A 62 31.93 -14.83 -19.54
CA ASP A 62 32.28 -14.41 -18.19
C ASP A 62 33.57 -13.57 -18.23
N ARG A 63 33.54 -12.41 -17.58
CA ARG A 63 34.68 -11.47 -17.49
C ARG A 63 35.20 -11.39 -16.05
N VAL A 64 34.33 -11.54 -15.06
CA VAL A 64 34.65 -11.60 -13.64
C VAL A 64 33.87 -12.73 -13.02
N ALA A 65 34.54 -13.55 -12.23
CA ALA A 65 33.90 -14.71 -11.58
C ALA A 65 32.99 -14.27 -10.41
N ALA A 66 31.97 -15.06 -10.12
CA ALA A 66 31.22 -14.95 -8.87
C ALA A 66 32.18 -15.15 -7.68
N GLY A 67 31.93 -14.43 -6.57
CA GLY A 67 32.82 -14.39 -5.42
C GLY A 67 33.89 -13.29 -5.44
N ALA A 68 34.06 -12.58 -6.56
CA ALA A 68 34.92 -11.40 -6.65
C ALA A 68 34.45 -10.30 -5.71
N ARG A 69 35.39 -9.64 -5.03
CA ARG A 69 35.07 -8.60 -4.06
C ARG A 69 34.91 -7.25 -4.72
N VAL A 70 34.02 -6.44 -4.16
CA VAL A 70 33.78 -5.07 -4.59
C VAL A 70 33.89 -4.13 -3.40
N TRP A 71 34.63 -3.05 -3.55
CA TRP A 71 34.82 -2.06 -2.50
C TRP A 71 34.25 -0.71 -2.92
N GLY A 72 33.74 0.00 -1.94
CA GLY A 72 33.17 1.32 -2.11
C GLY A 72 33.09 2.08 -0.80
N GLU A 73 32.33 3.13 -0.83
CA GLU A 73 32.10 4.04 0.30
C GLU A 73 30.66 4.54 0.37
N VAL A 74 30.28 5.03 1.52
CA VAL A 74 29.07 5.83 1.71
C VAL A 74 29.36 7.24 1.18
N ALA A 75 28.79 7.58 0.01
CA ALA A 75 29.01 8.87 -0.62
C ALA A 75 28.07 9.98 -0.08
N GLU A 76 26.86 9.62 0.32
CA GLU A 76 25.89 10.52 0.96
C GLU A 76 25.05 9.76 1.97
N VAL A 77 24.81 10.39 3.12
CA VAL A 77 23.87 9.88 4.11
C VAL A 77 23.01 11.03 4.65
N ARG A 78 21.71 10.79 4.70
CA ARG A 78 20.75 11.74 5.27
C ARG A 78 19.74 11.01 6.14
N ARG A 79 19.76 11.32 7.43
CA ARG A 79 18.79 10.80 8.41
C ARG A 79 17.41 11.41 8.22
N VAL A 80 16.41 10.72 8.69
CA VAL A 80 15.05 11.27 8.83
C VAL A 80 15.07 12.46 9.79
N GLY A 81 14.41 13.56 9.43
CA GLY A 81 14.25 14.71 10.30
C GLY A 81 13.27 14.46 11.42
N VAL A 82 13.53 15.00 12.60
CA VAL A 82 12.65 14.90 13.77
C VAL A 82 11.42 15.81 13.63
N GLY A 83 11.54 16.92 12.90
CA GLY A 83 10.45 17.86 12.64
C GLY A 83 9.56 17.46 11.46
N PHE A 84 8.77 18.41 10.98
CA PHE A 84 7.81 18.25 9.89
C PHE A 84 8.44 18.22 8.48
N VAL A 85 9.75 18.37 8.40
CA VAL A 85 10.52 18.35 7.16
C VAL A 85 11.45 17.14 7.14
N ARG A 86 11.71 16.58 5.96
CA ARG A 86 12.59 15.43 5.77
C ARG A 86 12.10 14.14 6.43
N GLU A 87 10.90 13.72 6.05
CA GLU A 87 10.29 12.47 6.55
C GLU A 87 10.93 11.20 6.00
N THR A 88 11.84 11.30 5.02
CA THR A 88 12.52 10.15 4.41
C THR A 88 14.03 10.25 4.57
N ALA A 89 14.67 9.15 4.86
CA ALA A 89 16.13 9.00 4.79
C ALA A 89 16.61 8.93 3.34
N ALA A 90 17.91 9.19 3.13
CA ALA A 90 18.58 8.93 1.87
C ALA A 90 19.99 8.39 2.13
N LEU A 91 20.44 7.51 1.25
CA LEU A 91 21.75 6.88 1.29
C LEU A 91 22.27 6.73 -0.14
N THR A 92 23.52 7.09 -0.39
CA THR A 92 24.18 6.85 -1.67
C THR A 92 25.43 6.04 -1.43
N LEU A 93 25.53 4.90 -2.08
CA LEU A 93 26.71 4.04 -2.08
C LEU A 93 27.44 4.21 -3.41
N ARG A 94 28.76 4.36 -3.35
CA ARG A 94 29.63 4.44 -4.51
C ARG A 94 30.63 3.32 -4.43
N PHE A 95 30.57 2.37 -5.35
CA PHE A 95 31.57 1.32 -5.48
C PHE A 95 32.62 1.76 -6.48
N THR A 96 33.89 1.69 -6.09
CA THR A 96 35.02 2.28 -6.80
C THR A 96 36.08 1.28 -7.22
N GLU A 97 36.08 0.06 -6.64
CA GLU A 97 37.07 -0.97 -6.94
C GLU A 97 36.40 -2.32 -7.08
N LEU A 98 36.89 -3.12 -8.04
CA LEU A 98 36.45 -4.49 -8.31
C LEU A 98 37.67 -5.39 -8.38
N GLU A 99 37.63 -6.55 -7.69
CA GLU A 99 38.61 -7.62 -7.82
C GLU A 99 38.38 -8.37 -9.14
N THR A 100 39.38 -8.34 -10.03
CA THR A 100 39.29 -9.00 -11.35
C THR A 100 40.10 -10.28 -11.40
N GLY A 101 40.89 -10.56 -10.37
CA GLY A 101 41.70 -11.76 -10.18
C GLY A 101 42.24 -11.77 -8.76
N PRO A 102 42.83 -12.88 -8.26
CA PRO A 102 43.36 -12.97 -6.92
C PRO A 102 44.35 -11.82 -6.59
N GLY A 103 43.90 -10.92 -5.69
CA GLY A 103 44.71 -9.73 -5.30
C GLY A 103 44.77 -8.60 -6.31
N VAL A 104 44.22 -8.72 -7.49
CA VAL A 104 44.22 -7.69 -8.54
C VAL A 104 42.93 -6.86 -8.43
N ARG A 105 43.08 -5.56 -8.17
CA ARG A 105 41.97 -4.60 -8.10
C ARG A 105 42.00 -3.66 -9.29
N MET A 106 40.80 -3.44 -9.84
CA MET A 106 40.58 -2.48 -10.91
C MET A 106 39.67 -1.38 -10.42
N ALA A 107 39.98 -0.14 -10.76
CA ALA A 107 39.07 0.98 -10.51
C ALA A 107 37.80 0.88 -11.40
N ILE A 108 36.64 1.12 -10.81
CA ILE A 108 35.38 1.13 -11.52
C ILE A 108 34.56 2.39 -11.21
N GLY A 109 33.82 2.87 -12.19
CA GLY A 109 32.74 3.84 -11.97
C GLY A 109 31.41 3.10 -11.92
N SER A 110 30.68 3.20 -10.81
CA SER A 110 29.39 2.50 -10.70
C SER A 110 28.30 3.37 -10.08
N ARG A 111 27.05 2.95 -10.26
CA ARG A 111 25.88 3.46 -9.52
C ARG A 111 24.96 2.32 -9.14
N VAL A 112 24.28 2.46 -8.02
CA VAL A 112 23.20 1.52 -7.63
C VAL A 112 22.00 1.76 -8.53
N VAL A 113 21.44 0.72 -9.14
CA VAL A 113 20.24 0.79 -9.98
C VAL A 113 19.02 0.32 -9.20
N THR A 114 19.15 -0.80 -8.49
CA THR A 114 18.07 -1.37 -7.69
C THR A 114 18.60 -2.13 -6.48
N ILE A 115 17.72 -2.38 -5.54
CA ILE A 115 17.95 -3.22 -4.37
C ILE A 115 16.93 -4.34 -4.43
N ASP A 116 17.38 -5.57 -4.39
CA ASP A 116 16.50 -6.72 -4.43
C ASP A 116 15.69 -6.84 -3.12
N ASN A 117 14.43 -7.23 -3.23
CA ASN A 117 13.50 -7.47 -2.10
C ASN A 117 13.40 -6.33 -1.07
N ALA A 118 13.69 -5.09 -1.43
CA ALA A 118 13.68 -3.96 -0.51
C ALA A 118 12.41 -3.12 -0.65
N ARG A 119 12.02 -2.51 0.46
CA ARG A 119 10.99 -1.45 0.52
C ARG A 119 11.52 -0.09 0.05
N GLU A 120 12.83 0.11 0.11
CA GLU A 120 13.53 1.29 -0.38
C GLU A 120 13.45 1.37 -1.90
N ARG A 121 13.70 2.57 -2.42
CA ARG A 121 13.72 2.83 -3.87
C ARG A 121 15.01 3.51 -4.24
N VAL A 122 15.54 3.17 -5.39
CA VAL A 122 16.69 3.86 -5.98
C VAL A 122 16.17 4.87 -7.00
N ASP A 123 16.67 6.10 -6.97
CA ASP A 123 16.35 7.11 -7.99
C ASP A 123 17.35 7.04 -9.16
N GLY A 124 17.09 7.84 -10.22
CA GLY A 124 17.92 7.83 -11.42
C GLY A 124 19.39 8.20 -11.19
N ASP A 125 19.70 8.83 -10.08
CA ASP A 125 21.08 9.23 -9.70
C ASP A 125 21.77 8.15 -8.84
N GLY A 126 21.11 7.01 -8.58
CA GLY A 126 21.63 5.93 -7.74
C GLY A 126 21.47 6.18 -6.24
N ARG A 127 20.68 7.20 -5.85
CA ARG A 127 20.40 7.48 -4.45
C ARG A 127 19.27 6.57 -3.92
N ILE A 128 19.54 5.85 -2.85
CA ILE A 128 18.61 5.02 -2.14
C ILE A 128 17.73 5.91 -1.25
N ARG A 129 16.42 5.81 -1.40
CA ARG A 129 15.44 6.58 -0.64
C ARG A 129 14.62 5.69 0.27
N GLY A 130 14.62 6.03 1.55
CA GLY A 130 13.81 5.40 2.55
C GLY A 130 12.30 5.66 2.37
N ILE A 131 11.50 4.90 3.09
CA ILE A 131 10.05 5.05 3.11
C ILE A 131 9.63 6.19 4.06
N ARG A 132 8.38 6.62 3.93
CA ARG A 132 7.71 7.44 4.95
C ARG A 132 6.93 6.52 5.87
N SER A 133 7.13 6.61 7.18
CA SER A 133 6.33 5.87 8.17
C SER A 133 4.82 6.16 8.01
N THR A 134 4.50 7.37 7.54
CA THR A 134 3.13 7.84 7.30
C THR A 134 2.54 7.38 5.96
N ASN A 135 3.28 6.61 5.16
CA ASN A 135 2.82 6.12 3.86
C ASN A 135 2.55 4.61 3.84
N THR A 136 2.42 3.98 4.98
CA THR A 136 2.08 2.56 5.08
C THR A 136 0.56 2.35 4.99
N PRO A 137 0.08 1.18 4.52
CA PRO A 137 -1.35 0.89 4.50
C PRO A 137 -2.00 1.02 5.88
N GLY A 138 -1.34 0.52 6.93
CA GLY A 138 -1.82 0.60 8.31
C GLY A 138 -1.92 2.04 8.83
N PHE A 139 -0.93 2.91 8.52
CA PHE A 139 -1.02 4.32 8.89
C PHE A 139 -2.21 4.99 8.20
N ARG A 140 -2.42 4.77 6.91
CA ARG A 140 -3.53 5.37 6.15
C ARG A 140 -4.88 4.92 6.68
N ALA A 141 -5.06 3.61 6.91
CA ALA A 141 -6.29 3.05 7.47
C ALA A 141 -6.56 3.60 8.86
N SER A 142 -5.56 3.53 9.76
CA SER A 142 -5.70 4.05 11.12
C SER A 142 -5.92 5.57 11.14
N GLY A 143 -5.25 6.33 10.27
CA GLY A 143 -5.41 7.76 10.14
C GLY A 143 -6.81 8.19 9.75
N LEU A 144 -7.42 7.50 8.78
CA LEU A 144 -8.81 7.74 8.41
C LEU A 144 -9.76 7.44 9.59
N LEU A 145 -9.62 6.28 10.22
CA LEU A 145 -10.45 5.91 11.37
C LEU A 145 -10.28 6.86 12.56
N THR A 146 -9.05 7.25 12.87
CA THR A 146 -8.75 8.22 13.93
C THR A 146 -9.32 9.60 13.59
N SER A 147 -9.28 10.00 12.32
CA SER A 147 -9.85 11.28 11.87
C SER A 147 -11.37 11.33 12.03
N PHE A 148 -12.06 10.22 11.85
CA PHE A 148 -13.49 10.11 12.19
C PHE A 148 -13.75 10.13 13.70
N ALA A 149 -12.88 9.49 14.49
CA ALA A 149 -12.96 9.49 15.94
C ALA A 149 -12.60 10.85 16.56
N ALA A 150 -11.90 11.73 15.85
CA ALA A 150 -11.49 13.06 16.33
C ALA A 150 -12.64 14.02 16.66
N VAL A 151 -13.87 13.59 16.41
CA VAL A 151 -15.10 14.31 16.78
C VAL A 151 -15.37 14.21 18.28
N ASP A 152 -15.01 13.07 18.90
CA ASP A 152 -15.17 12.77 20.31
C ASP A 152 -13.78 12.55 20.93
N PRO A 153 -13.36 13.31 21.94
CA PRO A 153 -12.06 13.15 22.59
C PRO A 153 -11.81 11.75 23.16
N ILE A 154 -12.86 11.10 23.69
CA ILE A 154 -12.77 9.74 24.24
C ILE A 154 -12.56 8.73 23.11
N ALA A 155 -13.35 8.82 22.04
CA ALA A 155 -13.19 7.96 20.87
C ALA A 155 -11.83 8.17 20.18
N LEU A 156 -11.33 9.40 20.14
CA LEU A 156 -10.00 9.73 19.64
C LEU A 156 -8.91 9.11 20.50
N ALA A 157 -8.97 9.26 21.81
CA ALA A 157 -8.01 8.67 22.73
C ALA A 157 -8.01 7.13 22.64
N PHE A 158 -9.20 6.51 22.62
CA PHE A 158 -9.35 5.07 22.51
C PHE A 158 -8.83 4.55 21.16
N SER A 159 -9.19 5.18 20.05
CA SER A 159 -8.72 4.77 18.71
C SER A 159 -7.20 4.94 18.57
N THR A 160 -6.64 6.03 19.09
CA THR A 160 -5.19 6.27 19.10
C THR A 160 -4.46 5.22 19.92
N ALA A 161 -4.95 4.90 21.13
CA ALA A 161 -4.38 3.87 21.99
C ALA A 161 -4.50 2.48 21.36
N ALA A 162 -5.64 2.13 20.78
CA ALA A 162 -5.85 0.87 20.09
C ALA A 162 -4.90 0.71 18.90
N PHE A 163 -4.75 1.73 18.05
CA PHE A 163 -3.82 1.66 16.93
C PHE A 163 -2.35 1.70 17.35
N ALA A 164 -2.01 2.40 18.43
CA ALA A 164 -0.65 2.39 18.97
C ALA A 164 -0.24 1.01 19.52
N THR A 165 -1.21 0.23 20.02
CA THR A 165 -0.97 -1.15 20.50
C THR A 165 -0.98 -2.18 19.37
N LEU A 166 -1.89 -2.04 18.40
CA LEU A 166 -2.09 -3.00 17.32
C LEU A 166 -1.11 -2.82 16.16
N LEU A 167 -0.75 -1.58 15.82
CA LEU A 167 0.10 -1.23 14.69
C LEU A 167 1.25 -0.34 15.13
N ARG A 168 2.46 -0.69 14.73
CA ARG A 168 3.66 0.14 14.94
C ARG A 168 3.93 0.99 13.71
N PHE A 169 4.60 2.11 13.89
CA PHE A 169 5.13 2.86 12.77
C PHE A 169 6.35 2.14 12.21
N SER A 170 6.39 1.99 10.89
CA SER A 170 7.57 1.47 10.21
C SER A 170 8.77 2.38 10.48
N GLU A 171 9.92 1.78 10.76
CA GLU A 171 11.17 2.49 10.88
C GLU A 171 11.49 3.19 9.55
N PRO A 172 11.58 4.52 9.49
CA PRO A 172 11.78 5.26 8.25
C PRO A 172 13.26 5.38 7.85
N GLU A 173 14.18 5.01 8.72
CA GLU A 173 15.61 4.96 8.37
C GLU A 173 15.88 3.79 7.41
N ILE A 174 16.84 3.98 6.52
CA ILE A 174 17.33 2.93 5.63
C ILE A 174 18.24 2.01 6.44
N ARG A 175 18.01 0.72 6.32
CA ARG A 175 18.86 -0.30 6.91
C ARG A 175 19.08 -1.41 5.90
N LEU A 176 20.27 -1.44 5.32
CA LEU A 176 20.74 -2.49 4.44
C LEU A 176 21.55 -3.47 5.28
N GLN A 177 20.98 -4.62 5.56
CA GLN A 177 21.64 -5.67 6.36
C GLN A 177 22.75 -6.36 5.55
N ALA A 178 23.67 -7.05 6.19
CA ALA A 178 24.52 -8.04 5.52
C ALA A 178 23.63 -9.00 4.73
N GLY A 179 24.06 -9.37 3.52
CA GLY A 179 23.23 -10.19 2.63
C GLY A 179 22.26 -9.40 1.73
N THR A 180 22.15 -8.08 1.89
CA THR A 180 21.39 -7.22 0.96
C THR A 180 22.02 -7.25 -0.43
N GLU A 181 21.20 -7.46 -1.46
CA GLU A 181 21.64 -7.54 -2.84
C GLU A 181 21.32 -6.26 -3.61
N LEU A 182 22.33 -5.79 -4.34
CA LEU A 182 22.30 -4.57 -5.11
C LEU A 182 22.63 -4.88 -6.57
N LEU A 183 21.94 -4.24 -7.50
CA LEU A 183 22.34 -4.20 -8.89
C LEU A 183 23.13 -2.91 -9.11
N LEU A 184 24.40 -3.04 -9.51
CA LEU A 184 25.29 -1.92 -9.81
C LEU A 184 25.46 -1.81 -11.32
N GLU A 185 25.15 -0.68 -11.91
CA GLU A 185 25.46 -0.40 -13.31
C GLU A 185 26.85 0.26 -13.41
N LEU A 186 27.68 -0.30 -14.27
CA LEU A 186 28.98 0.27 -14.60
C LEU A 186 28.83 1.46 -15.56
N ARG A 187 29.52 2.55 -15.28
CA ARG A 187 29.53 3.75 -16.14
C ARG A 187 30.29 3.53 -17.44
N GLU A 188 31.34 2.72 -17.36
CA GLU A 188 32.20 2.39 -18.47
C GLU A 188 32.36 0.89 -18.63
N PRO A 189 32.53 0.38 -19.87
CA PRO A 189 32.83 -1.02 -20.09
C PRO A 189 34.14 -1.41 -19.41
N LEU A 190 34.21 -2.63 -18.87
CA LEU A 190 35.46 -3.16 -18.32
C LEU A 190 36.30 -3.79 -19.43
N PRO A 191 37.57 -3.36 -19.63
CA PRO A 191 38.47 -3.92 -20.65
C PRO A 191 39.08 -5.24 -20.16
N LEU A 192 38.26 -6.24 -19.90
CA LEU A 192 38.66 -7.53 -19.36
C LEU A 192 38.56 -8.63 -20.44
N ALA A 193 39.56 -9.51 -20.47
CA ALA A 193 39.52 -10.69 -21.31
C ALA A 193 38.44 -11.67 -20.87
N PRO A 194 37.87 -12.46 -21.76
CA PRO A 194 36.98 -13.56 -21.39
C PRO A 194 37.65 -14.55 -20.44
N LEU A 195 36.95 -14.95 -19.39
CA LEU A 195 37.38 -16.06 -18.58
C LEU A 195 37.13 -17.40 -19.32
N PRO A 196 37.91 -18.44 -19.06
CA PRO A 196 37.58 -19.75 -19.54
C PRO A 196 36.18 -20.14 -19.03
N PRO A 197 35.38 -20.87 -19.85
CA PRO A 197 34.06 -21.31 -19.44
C PRO A 197 34.17 -22.08 -18.11
N PRO A 198 33.28 -21.86 -17.15
CA PRO A 198 33.31 -22.59 -15.88
C PRO A 198 33.12 -24.10 -16.20
N LEU A 199 33.97 -24.94 -15.59
CA LEU A 199 33.90 -26.40 -15.71
C LEU A 199 32.69 -27.03 -14.97
N LEU A 200 31.58 -26.30 -14.90
CA LEU A 200 30.36 -26.68 -14.18
C LEU A 200 29.28 -27.28 -15.07
N GLY A 201 29.66 -27.73 -16.28
CA GLY A 201 28.75 -28.50 -17.13
C GLY A 201 28.29 -29.80 -16.46
N LEU A 202 27.12 -30.31 -16.85
CA LEU A 202 26.60 -31.55 -16.31
C LEU A 202 27.56 -32.71 -16.64
N PRO A 203 27.84 -33.60 -15.68
CA PRO A 203 28.81 -34.70 -15.85
C PRO A 203 28.32 -35.79 -16.84
N ALA A 204 26.99 -35.84 -17.06
CA ALA A 204 26.34 -36.71 -18.03
C ALA A 204 25.04 -36.02 -18.54
N PRO A 205 24.58 -36.41 -19.76
CA PRO A 205 23.28 -35.95 -20.24
C PRO A 205 22.14 -36.40 -19.29
N VAL A 206 21.18 -35.53 -19.02
CA VAL A 206 19.97 -35.92 -18.29
C VAL A 206 19.10 -36.77 -19.26
N PRO A 207 18.70 -38.01 -18.87
CA PRO A 207 17.87 -38.84 -19.73
C PRO A 207 16.53 -38.15 -20.07
N ALA A 208 16.16 -38.05 -21.33
CA ALA A 208 14.93 -37.45 -21.78
C ALA A 208 13.71 -38.09 -21.08
N ALA A 209 13.70 -39.41 -20.95
CA ALA A 209 12.65 -40.14 -20.25
C ALA A 209 12.51 -39.76 -18.78
N LEU A 210 13.60 -39.34 -18.10
CA LEU A 210 13.55 -38.82 -16.74
C LEU A 210 12.86 -37.47 -16.75
N LEU A 211 13.27 -36.54 -17.63
CA LEU A 211 12.69 -35.22 -17.75
C LEU A 211 11.17 -35.27 -18.04
N GLU A 212 10.74 -36.17 -18.91
CA GLU A 212 9.32 -36.36 -19.28
C GLU A 212 8.47 -36.89 -18.13
N ARG A 213 9.05 -37.74 -17.25
CA ARG A 213 8.34 -38.24 -16.05
C ARG A 213 8.22 -37.21 -14.90
N LEU A 214 9.04 -36.16 -14.95
CA LEU A 214 8.95 -35.11 -13.89
C LEU A 214 7.71 -34.24 -14.08
N PRO A 215 6.81 -34.19 -13.11
CA PRO A 215 5.64 -33.32 -13.20
C PRO A 215 6.07 -31.84 -13.22
N TYR A 216 5.37 -31.07 -14.03
CA TYR A 216 5.76 -29.67 -14.22
C TYR A 216 4.76 -28.66 -13.67
N ARG A 217 3.59 -29.09 -13.18
CA ARG A 217 2.50 -28.20 -12.81
C ARG A 217 2.03 -28.45 -11.39
N THR A 218 2.15 -27.47 -10.53
CA THR A 218 1.59 -27.53 -9.17
C THR A 218 0.10 -27.22 -9.15
N GLN A 219 -0.59 -27.59 -8.08
CA GLN A 219 -2.01 -27.36 -7.88
C GLN A 219 -2.28 -26.86 -6.45
N THR A 220 -3.30 -26.03 -6.28
CA THR A 220 -3.76 -25.63 -4.94
C THR A 220 -4.32 -26.81 -4.16
N ALA A 221 -4.00 -26.92 -2.87
CA ALA A 221 -4.43 -28.04 -2.03
C ALA A 221 -5.97 -28.13 -1.89
N GLU A 222 -6.66 -26.99 -1.79
CA GLU A 222 -8.10 -26.96 -1.55
C GLU A 222 -8.95 -27.26 -2.79
N ARG A 223 -8.59 -26.66 -3.95
CA ARG A 223 -9.45 -26.67 -5.15
C ARG A 223 -8.84 -27.41 -6.34
N ARG A 224 -7.62 -27.91 -6.21
CA ARG A 224 -6.87 -28.55 -7.29
C ARG A 224 -6.74 -27.70 -8.55
N VAL A 225 -6.75 -26.36 -8.39
CA VAL A 225 -6.51 -25.44 -9.48
C VAL A 225 -5.03 -25.39 -9.77
N GLU A 226 -4.67 -25.53 -11.05
CA GLU A 226 -3.28 -25.42 -11.51
C GLU A 226 -2.64 -24.07 -11.14
N SER A 227 -1.36 -24.10 -10.75
CA SER A 227 -0.64 -22.93 -10.26
C SER A 227 0.74 -22.82 -10.89
N ASP A 228 1.81 -22.97 -10.12
CA ASP A 228 3.17 -22.65 -10.53
C ASP A 228 3.77 -23.74 -11.43
N ILE A 229 4.71 -23.35 -12.30
CA ILE A 229 5.53 -24.28 -13.11
C ILE A 229 6.78 -24.64 -12.30
N THR A 230 7.15 -25.93 -12.28
CA THR A 230 8.47 -26.34 -11.79
C THR A 230 9.53 -25.95 -12.81
N ASN A 231 10.54 -25.20 -12.39
CA ASN A 231 11.60 -24.67 -13.26
C ASN A 231 13.02 -25.03 -12.80
N LEU A 232 13.13 -25.89 -11.76
CA LEU A 232 14.38 -26.36 -11.19
C LEU A 232 14.33 -27.88 -10.94
N ILE A 233 15.46 -28.55 -11.14
CA ILE A 233 15.67 -29.96 -10.87
C ILE A 233 16.94 -30.09 -10.02
N PHE A 234 16.86 -30.77 -8.90
CA PHE A 234 17.95 -30.97 -7.97
C PHE A 234 18.33 -32.44 -7.90
N ALA A 235 19.61 -32.77 -8.06
CA ALA A 235 20.16 -34.09 -7.83
C ALA A 235 21.11 -34.03 -6.63
N GLY A 236 20.72 -34.62 -5.50
CA GLY A 236 21.51 -34.54 -4.27
C GLY A 236 20.75 -35.02 -3.03
N GLU A 237 21.44 -35.14 -1.93
CA GLU A 237 20.84 -35.54 -0.66
C GLU A 237 20.00 -34.38 -0.07
N PRO A 238 18.81 -34.64 0.51
CA PRO A 238 17.93 -33.63 1.10
C PRO A 238 18.63 -32.70 2.09
N ALA A 239 19.50 -33.26 2.94
CA ALA A 239 20.24 -32.49 3.91
C ALA A 239 21.33 -31.58 3.29
N ALA A 240 21.87 -31.94 2.14
CA ALA A 240 22.79 -31.05 1.39
C ALA A 240 22.05 -29.89 0.76
N ILE A 241 20.87 -30.14 0.17
CA ILE A 241 19.98 -29.12 -0.37
C ILE A 241 19.59 -28.14 0.74
N GLU A 242 19.17 -28.62 1.91
CA GLU A 242 18.81 -27.78 3.04
C GLU A 242 19.98 -26.88 3.48
N ARG A 243 21.18 -27.46 3.67
CA ARG A 243 22.38 -26.68 4.04
C ARG A 243 22.70 -25.60 3.02
N ALA A 244 22.55 -25.91 1.72
CA ALA A 244 22.83 -24.96 0.65
C ALA A 244 21.87 -23.76 0.68
N PHE A 245 20.57 -24.00 0.87
CA PHE A 245 19.58 -22.92 0.98
C PHE A 245 19.79 -22.07 2.24
N LEU A 246 20.06 -22.68 3.39
CA LEU A 246 20.38 -21.94 4.62
C LEU A 246 21.66 -21.07 4.42
N ALA A 247 22.72 -21.64 3.84
CA ALA A 247 23.94 -20.91 3.55
C ALA A 247 23.72 -19.74 2.54
N ALA A 248 22.78 -19.91 1.62
CA ALA A 248 22.37 -18.86 0.67
C ALA A 248 21.44 -17.78 1.29
N GLY A 249 21.08 -17.92 2.59
CA GLY A 249 20.23 -16.96 3.32
C GLY A 249 18.73 -17.14 3.09
N TRP A 250 18.32 -18.30 2.60
CA TRP A 250 16.91 -18.69 2.54
C TRP A 250 16.44 -19.22 3.88
N GLN A 251 15.16 -19.08 4.19
CA GLN A 251 14.55 -19.48 5.45
C GLN A 251 13.32 -20.36 5.21
N MET A 252 13.05 -21.26 6.12
CA MET A 252 11.83 -22.06 6.10
C MET A 252 10.65 -21.20 6.59
N PRO A 253 9.53 -21.17 5.88
CA PRO A 253 8.34 -20.45 6.32
C PRO A 253 7.70 -21.16 7.53
N GLU A 254 7.12 -20.36 8.43
CA GLU A 254 6.33 -20.87 9.54
C GLU A 254 5.03 -21.53 9.09
N SER A 255 4.50 -22.42 9.90
CA SER A 255 3.19 -23.02 9.67
C SER A 255 2.06 -22.01 9.84
N LEU A 256 0.94 -22.21 9.13
CA LEU A 256 -0.25 -21.37 9.24
C LEU A 256 -0.93 -21.56 10.60
N SER A 257 -1.05 -20.46 11.35
CA SER A 257 -1.73 -20.38 12.64
C SER A 257 -2.45 -19.02 12.76
N ALA A 258 -3.27 -18.85 13.79
CA ALA A 258 -3.90 -17.54 14.07
C ALA A 258 -2.83 -16.47 14.38
N ALA A 259 -1.75 -16.83 15.07
CA ALA A 259 -0.66 -15.93 15.40
C ALA A 259 0.14 -15.51 14.16
N THR A 260 0.45 -16.46 13.25
CA THR A 260 1.17 -16.17 12.02
C THR A 260 0.32 -15.34 11.04
N ARG A 261 -1.00 -15.58 11.00
CA ARG A 261 -1.95 -14.74 10.22
C ARG A 261 -1.97 -13.30 10.74
N TYR A 262 -2.00 -13.11 12.06
CA TYR A 262 -1.92 -11.78 12.67
C TYR A 262 -0.58 -11.09 12.35
N ARG A 263 0.57 -11.81 12.48
CA ARG A 263 1.88 -11.27 12.10
C ARG A 263 1.96 -10.89 10.62
N THR A 264 1.40 -11.70 9.74
CA THR A 264 1.28 -11.40 8.31
C THR A 264 0.49 -10.12 8.05
N LEU A 265 -0.72 -10.01 8.64
CA LEU A 265 -1.55 -8.80 8.52
C LEU A 265 -0.81 -7.57 9.02
N ARG A 266 -0.11 -7.70 10.13
CA ARG A 266 0.67 -6.61 10.71
C ARG A 266 1.87 -6.23 9.83
N ALA A 267 2.64 -7.20 9.32
CA ALA A 267 3.76 -6.95 8.40
C ALA A 267 3.31 -6.21 7.12
N MET A 268 2.13 -6.58 6.57
CA MET A 268 1.52 -5.87 5.46
C MET A 268 1.12 -4.44 5.83
N ALA A 269 0.42 -4.27 6.94
CA ALA A 269 -0.07 -2.97 7.38
C ALA A 269 1.08 -1.99 7.68
N GLU A 270 2.14 -2.48 8.27
CA GLU A 270 3.32 -1.72 8.67
C GLU A 270 4.38 -1.61 7.57
N ASN A 271 4.23 -2.32 6.44
CA ASN A 271 5.26 -2.48 5.40
C ASN A 271 6.62 -2.85 5.98
N GLN A 272 6.62 -3.89 6.81
CA GLN A 272 7.81 -4.44 7.49
C GLN A 272 8.14 -5.84 7.00
N GLU A 273 9.31 -6.32 7.41
CA GLU A 273 9.74 -7.69 7.16
C GLU A 273 8.94 -8.71 7.95
N TYR A 274 8.73 -9.87 7.35
CA TYR A 274 8.36 -11.10 8.01
C TYR A 274 8.95 -12.25 7.19
N LYS A 275 10.20 -12.58 7.51
CA LYS A 275 11.03 -13.50 6.71
C LYS A 275 10.46 -14.92 6.69
N GLU A 276 9.98 -15.40 7.82
CA GLU A 276 9.39 -16.73 8.00
C GLU A 276 7.87 -16.73 7.73
N ALA A 277 7.33 -15.72 7.04
CA ALA A 277 5.90 -15.65 6.78
C ALA A 277 5.38 -16.90 6.07
N PRO A 278 4.22 -17.44 6.49
CA PRO A 278 3.64 -18.62 5.90
C PRO A 278 3.46 -18.54 4.39
N MET A 279 3.61 -19.67 3.72
CA MET A 279 3.35 -19.84 2.31
C MET A 279 2.08 -20.67 2.08
N SER A 280 1.37 -20.44 0.97
CA SER A 280 0.26 -21.29 0.55
C SER A 280 0.74 -22.69 0.21
N LEU A 281 -0.03 -23.71 0.60
CA LEU A 281 0.28 -25.10 0.24
C LEU A 281 -0.11 -25.34 -1.23
N LEU A 282 0.89 -25.66 -2.05
CA LEU A 282 0.71 -26.16 -3.39
C LEU A 282 1.16 -27.61 -3.45
N LEU A 283 0.42 -28.45 -4.15
CA LEU A 283 0.69 -29.87 -4.32
C LEU A 283 1.24 -30.11 -5.73
N LEU A 284 2.11 -31.09 -5.88
CA LEU A 284 2.57 -31.59 -7.15
C LEU A 284 2.19 -33.07 -7.25
N ASP A 285 1.37 -33.45 -8.24
CA ASP A 285 0.77 -34.79 -8.36
C ASP A 285 0.08 -35.28 -7.07
N GLY A 286 -0.49 -34.35 -6.29
CA GLY A 286 -1.15 -34.65 -5.03
C GLY A 286 -0.25 -34.65 -3.81
N GLU A 287 1.06 -34.63 -3.98
CA GLU A 287 2.05 -34.64 -2.90
C GLU A 287 2.42 -33.24 -2.44
N ALA A 288 2.64 -33.09 -1.12
CA ALA A 288 3.11 -31.85 -0.53
C ALA A 288 4.62 -31.64 -0.77
N PRO A 289 5.12 -30.39 -0.79
CA PRO A 289 6.55 -30.14 -0.87
C PRO A 289 7.27 -30.69 0.36
N VAL A 290 8.40 -31.34 0.14
CA VAL A 290 9.26 -31.86 1.22
C VAL A 290 10.07 -30.74 1.89
N GLN A 291 10.33 -29.66 1.14
CA GLN A 291 10.96 -28.44 1.65
C GLN A 291 10.31 -27.23 1.03
N SER A 292 10.14 -26.17 1.81
CA SER A 292 9.69 -24.88 1.32
C SER A 292 10.65 -23.81 1.80
N TRP A 293 10.97 -22.88 0.92
CA TRP A 293 11.97 -21.86 1.17
C TRP A 293 11.45 -20.48 0.80
N ALA A 294 11.77 -19.49 1.60
CA ALA A 294 11.49 -18.09 1.32
C ALA A 294 12.73 -17.24 1.58
N LYS A 295 12.91 -16.19 0.79
CA LYS A 295 13.95 -15.19 1.01
C LYS A 295 13.31 -13.82 0.95
N ALA A 296 13.37 -13.08 2.03
CA ALA A 296 12.86 -11.71 2.14
C ALA A 296 13.91 -10.82 2.80
N LEU A 297 13.91 -9.54 2.49
CA LEU A 297 14.80 -8.58 3.13
C LEU A 297 14.04 -7.79 4.21
N ASN A 298 13.48 -6.66 3.86
CA ASN A 298 12.85 -5.74 4.82
C ASN A 298 11.41 -5.37 4.47
N THR A 299 10.79 -6.12 3.57
CA THR A 299 9.38 -5.93 3.19
C THR A 299 8.67 -7.28 3.01
N PHE A 300 7.44 -7.34 3.47
CA PHE A 300 6.55 -8.48 3.25
C PHE A 300 6.03 -8.54 1.79
N ALA A 301 5.97 -7.40 1.11
CA ALA A 301 5.36 -7.28 -0.21
C ALA A 301 6.17 -7.94 -1.34
N LYS A 302 7.46 -8.20 -1.10
CA LYS A 302 8.38 -8.78 -2.08
C LYS A 302 9.13 -9.91 -1.41
N ARG A 303 9.02 -11.11 -1.95
CA ARG A 303 9.72 -12.30 -1.45
C ARG A 303 10.02 -13.25 -2.58
N HIS A 304 11.14 -13.94 -2.49
CA HIS A 304 11.41 -15.13 -3.28
C HIS A 304 10.79 -16.35 -2.60
N HIS A 305 10.20 -17.23 -3.38
CA HIS A 305 9.55 -18.45 -2.93
C HIS A 305 10.05 -19.63 -3.70
N LEU A 306 10.27 -20.74 -3.00
CA LEU A 306 10.60 -22.01 -3.63
C LEU A 306 9.90 -23.13 -2.88
N ARG A 307 9.40 -24.11 -3.63
CA ARG A 307 8.87 -25.37 -3.14
C ARG A 307 9.57 -26.54 -3.79
N VAL A 308 10.15 -27.43 -3.01
CA VAL A 308 10.87 -28.61 -3.45
C VAL A 308 10.01 -29.85 -3.24
N TYR A 309 9.85 -30.65 -4.26
CA TYR A 309 9.03 -31.85 -4.26
C TYR A 309 9.92 -33.07 -4.50
N ALA A 310 9.74 -34.11 -3.69
CA ALA A 310 10.40 -35.38 -3.89
C ALA A 310 9.84 -36.07 -5.15
N THR A 311 10.70 -36.77 -5.86
CA THR A 311 10.31 -37.62 -6.98
C THR A 311 10.76 -39.05 -6.70
N LYS A 312 10.30 -40.01 -7.50
CA LYS A 312 10.75 -41.40 -7.43
C LYS A 312 12.03 -41.64 -8.26
N GLU A 313 12.48 -40.59 -8.94
CA GLU A 313 13.60 -40.67 -9.88
C GLU A 313 14.95 -40.58 -9.18
N ARG A 314 15.94 -41.20 -9.80
CA ARG A 314 17.34 -41.09 -9.41
C ARG A 314 18.19 -40.77 -10.65
N TRP A 315 19.23 -40.00 -10.46
CA TRP A 315 20.22 -39.70 -11.48
C TRP A 315 21.59 -39.49 -10.82
N LEU A 316 22.64 -40.05 -11.44
CA LEU A 316 23.98 -40.08 -10.85
C LEU A 316 24.00 -40.71 -9.42
N ASP A 317 23.22 -41.75 -9.21
CA ASP A 317 23.01 -42.43 -7.93
C ASP A 317 22.49 -41.50 -6.80
N ARG A 318 21.97 -40.34 -7.18
CA ARG A 318 21.40 -39.34 -6.23
C ARG A 318 19.87 -39.27 -6.41
N PRO A 319 19.13 -39.02 -5.33
CA PRO A 319 17.71 -38.74 -5.44
C PRO A 319 17.49 -37.44 -6.22
N VAL A 320 16.42 -37.42 -7.01
CA VAL A 320 16.03 -36.27 -7.84
C VAL A 320 14.82 -35.59 -7.23
N PHE A 321 14.86 -34.28 -7.12
CA PHE A 321 13.76 -33.42 -6.71
C PHE A 321 13.42 -32.44 -7.82
N THR A 322 12.17 -32.04 -7.91
CA THR A 322 11.78 -30.92 -8.78
C THR A 322 11.29 -29.76 -7.92
N ALA A 323 11.49 -28.54 -8.39
CA ALA A 323 11.12 -27.38 -7.59
C ALA A 323 10.48 -26.27 -8.45
N ALA A 324 9.54 -25.56 -7.85
CA ALA A 324 8.90 -24.38 -8.42
C ALA A 324 9.37 -23.14 -7.67
N ALA A 325 10.02 -22.22 -8.40
CA ALA A 325 10.51 -20.96 -7.88
C ALA A 325 9.74 -19.79 -8.50
N THR A 326 9.27 -18.87 -7.66
CA THR A 326 8.53 -17.66 -8.05
C THR A 326 8.90 -16.48 -7.14
N GLN A 327 8.85 -15.27 -7.67
CA GLN A 327 9.10 -14.03 -6.90
C GLN A 327 7.81 -13.24 -6.73
N ASP A 328 7.45 -12.90 -5.49
CA ASP A 328 6.43 -11.90 -5.19
C ASP A 328 6.98 -10.52 -5.49
N VAL A 329 6.25 -9.71 -6.25
CA VAL A 329 6.63 -8.34 -6.60
C VAL A 329 5.75 -7.27 -5.94
N SER A 330 4.54 -7.65 -5.54
CA SER A 330 3.62 -6.75 -4.81
C SER A 330 2.46 -7.53 -4.18
N ILE A 331 1.60 -6.83 -3.45
CA ILE A 331 0.38 -7.38 -2.86
C ILE A 331 -0.82 -6.88 -3.67
N ASN A 332 -1.74 -7.77 -3.98
CA ASN A 332 -3.02 -7.48 -4.62
C ASN A 332 -4.19 -7.88 -3.72
N PHE A 333 -5.35 -7.26 -3.93
CA PHE A 333 -6.57 -7.59 -3.22
C PHE A 333 -7.42 -8.53 -4.06
N SER A 334 -7.66 -9.72 -3.52
CA SER A 334 -8.53 -10.72 -4.15
C SER A 334 -9.97 -10.55 -3.68
N ARG A 335 -10.94 -10.74 -4.60
CA ARG A 335 -12.37 -10.82 -4.24
C ARG A 335 -12.79 -12.18 -3.69
N GLY A 336 -11.85 -13.12 -3.49
CA GLY A 336 -12.10 -14.45 -2.98
C GLY A 336 -12.09 -14.55 -1.45
N ARG A 337 -11.96 -15.78 -0.91
CA ARG A 337 -11.85 -16.04 0.53
C ARG A 337 -10.59 -15.46 1.15
N GLU A 338 -9.53 -15.33 0.38
CA GLU A 338 -8.30 -14.66 0.80
C GLU A 338 -8.38 -13.19 0.40
N LEU A 339 -8.44 -12.31 1.40
CA LEU A 339 -8.52 -10.86 1.21
C LEU A 339 -7.31 -10.29 0.46
N PHE A 340 -6.18 -11.00 0.51
CA PHE A 340 -4.91 -10.57 -0.05
C PHE A 340 -4.24 -11.72 -0.78
N THR A 341 -3.67 -11.43 -1.94
CA THR A 341 -2.79 -12.34 -2.69
C THR A 341 -1.55 -11.57 -3.12
N HIS A 342 -0.45 -12.27 -3.31
CA HIS A 342 0.74 -11.68 -3.90
C HIS A 342 0.62 -11.66 -5.42
N LEU A 343 1.15 -10.60 -6.03
CA LEU A 343 1.46 -10.58 -7.45
C LEU A 343 2.86 -11.12 -7.63
N ILE A 344 3.02 -12.07 -8.55
CA ILE A 344 4.32 -12.64 -8.86
C ILE A 344 4.91 -12.01 -10.12
N ASP A 345 6.22 -12.12 -10.29
CA ASP A 345 6.88 -11.78 -11.54
C ASP A 345 6.43 -12.77 -12.62
N GLU A 346 5.93 -12.27 -13.74
CA GLU A 346 5.48 -13.11 -14.86
C GLU A 346 6.63 -13.93 -15.47
N GLN A 347 7.86 -13.39 -15.47
CA GLN A 347 9.07 -14.01 -16.02
C GLN A 347 9.71 -14.95 -15.00
N ILE A 348 9.16 -16.14 -14.83
CA ILE A 348 9.61 -17.09 -13.80
C ILE A 348 11.05 -17.60 -13.98
N ASP A 349 11.62 -17.47 -15.17
CA ASP A 349 13.00 -17.88 -15.45
C ASP A 349 14.03 -16.94 -14.78
N ARG A 350 13.64 -15.70 -14.48
CA ARG A 350 14.46 -14.79 -13.66
C ARG A 350 14.64 -15.35 -12.26
N GLU A 351 13.57 -15.86 -11.67
CA GLU A 351 13.63 -16.46 -10.33
C GLU A 351 14.43 -17.77 -10.36
N ARG A 352 14.27 -18.60 -11.40
CA ARG A 352 15.13 -19.76 -11.64
C ARG A 352 16.60 -19.37 -11.62
N SER A 353 16.98 -18.36 -12.40
CA SER A 353 18.37 -17.88 -12.49
C SER A 353 18.89 -17.33 -11.16
N LYS A 354 18.02 -16.63 -10.41
CA LYS A 354 18.32 -16.13 -9.06
C LYS A 354 18.65 -17.28 -8.09
N VAL A 355 17.83 -18.32 -8.05
CA VAL A 355 18.07 -19.49 -7.20
C VAL A 355 19.38 -20.17 -7.59
N VAL A 356 19.63 -20.36 -8.89
CA VAL A 356 20.89 -20.94 -9.38
C VAL A 356 22.10 -20.11 -8.91
N SER A 357 22.06 -18.79 -9.08
CA SER A 357 23.15 -17.90 -8.64
C SER A 357 23.39 -17.94 -7.13
N ASP A 358 22.30 -17.97 -6.34
CA ASP A 358 22.38 -18.05 -4.88
C ASP A 358 23.05 -19.37 -4.44
N LEU A 359 22.68 -20.48 -5.04
CA LEU A 359 23.23 -21.80 -4.68
C LEU A 359 24.67 -21.97 -5.17
N LEU A 360 25.00 -21.50 -6.39
CA LEU A 360 26.38 -21.50 -6.90
C LEU A 360 27.31 -20.69 -5.98
N PHE A 361 26.84 -19.55 -5.47
CA PHE A 361 27.61 -18.73 -4.54
C PHE A 361 28.05 -19.50 -3.28
N THR A 362 27.24 -20.46 -2.80
CA THR A 362 27.55 -21.25 -1.61
C THR A 362 28.72 -22.21 -1.80
N GLY A 363 29.03 -22.57 -3.04
CA GLY A 363 29.98 -23.63 -3.35
C GLY A 363 29.45 -25.05 -3.16
N CYS A 364 28.14 -25.20 -2.93
CA CYS A 364 27.47 -26.49 -2.73
C CYS A 364 27.06 -27.18 -4.03
N ILE A 365 27.33 -26.59 -5.19
CA ILE A 365 26.94 -27.10 -6.51
C ILE A 365 28.19 -27.57 -7.27
N ASP A 366 28.20 -28.84 -7.66
CA ASP A 366 29.26 -29.46 -8.45
C ASP A 366 29.05 -29.22 -9.95
N ALA A 367 27.78 -29.18 -10.39
CA ALA A 367 27.44 -29.05 -11.79
C ALA A 367 26.09 -28.39 -11.99
N VAL A 368 25.94 -27.64 -13.08
CA VAL A 368 24.70 -27.00 -13.46
C VAL A 368 24.50 -27.04 -14.98
N GLY A 369 23.27 -27.24 -15.42
CA GLY A 369 22.89 -27.20 -16.82
C GLY A 369 21.45 -26.70 -17.01
N LEU A 370 21.10 -26.32 -18.23
CA LEU A 370 19.74 -26.00 -18.63
C LEU A 370 19.22 -27.08 -19.55
N GLU A 371 18.14 -27.72 -19.15
CA GLU A 371 17.54 -28.82 -19.92
C GLU A 371 16.19 -28.40 -20.50
N PRO A 372 15.97 -28.54 -21.81
CA PRO A 372 14.73 -28.14 -22.47
C PRO A 372 13.58 -29.10 -22.14
N ARG A 373 12.44 -28.56 -21.81
CA ARG A 373 11.17 -29.25 -21.51
C ARG A 373 10.10 -28.79 -22.51
N ARG A 374 10.22 -29.17 -23.76
CA ARG A 374 9.40 -28.68 -24.89
C ARG A 374 7.91 -28.92 -24.74
N TRP A 375 7.49 -29.89 -23.91
CA TRP A 375 6.08 -30.16 -23.57
C TRP A 375 5.48 -29.17 -22.58
N VAL A 376 6.29 -28.35 -21.91
CA VAL A 376 5.81 -27.28 -21.01
C VAL A 376 5.34 -26.12 -21.86
N PRO A 377 4.12 -25.59 -21.65
CA PRO A 377 3.64 -24.40 -22.36
C PRO A 377 4.48 -23.16 -22.03
N GLU A 378 4.71 -22.29 -23.02
CA GLU A 378 5.45 -21.03 -22.84
C GLU A 378 4.73 -20.05 -21.90
N THR A 379 3.41 -20.15 -21.87
CA THR A 379 2.56 -19.25 -21.11
C THR A 379 1.43 -20.02 -20.47
N VAL A 380 1.25 -19.85 -19.17
CA VAL A 380 0.13 -20.42 -18.41
C VAL A 380 -0.37 -19.41 -17.37
N PHE A 381 -1.55 -19.68 -16.80
CA PHE A 381 -2.07 -18.88 -15.70
C PHE A 381 -1.91 -19.64 -14.38
N ASN A 382 -1.45 -18.97 -13.33
CA ASN A 382 -1.44 -19.55 -11.99
C ASN A 382 -2.84 -19.55 -11.36
N ALA A 383 -2.98 -20.14 -10.17
CA ALA A 383 -4.25 -20.26 -9.46
C ALA A 383 -4.89 -18.91 -9.09
N THR A 384 -4.14 -17.80 -9.12
CA THR A 384 -4.63 -16.44 -8.89
C THR A 384 -4.98 -15.69 -10.17
N GLY A 385 -4.85 -16.35 -11.33
CA GLY A 385 -5.13 -15.79 -12.66
C GLY A 385 -4.03 -14.89 -13.22
N GLN A 386 -2.81 -15.00 -12.70
CA GLN A 386 -1.65 -14.28 -13.22
C GLN A 386 -0.93 -15.10 -14.29
N ASN A 387 -0.39 -14.39 -15.26
CA ASN A 387 0.36 -14.96 -16.36
C ASN A 387 1.75 -15.39 -15.89
N LEU A 388 2.19 -16.58 -16.28
CA LEU A 388 3.53 -17.11 -16.10
C LEU A 388 4.13 -17.36 -17.48
N VAL A 389 5.29 -16.79 -17.74
CA VAL A 389 6.03 -16.91 -18.99
C VAL A 389 7.35 -17.62 -18.73
N THR A 390 7.69 -18.62 -19.54
CA THR A 390 8.92 -19.40 -19.43
C THR A 390 9.54 -19.70 -20.79
N ASP A 391 10.87 -19.82 -20.82
CA ASP A 391 11.65 -20.32 -21.96
C ASP A 391 11.55 -21.85 -22.11
N ARG A 392 10.75 -22.52 -21.27
CA ARG A 392 10.55 -23.97 -21.23
C ARG A 392 11.81 -24.76 -20.89
N GLN A 393 12.77 -24.17 -20.18
CA GLN A 393 13.94 -24.86 -19.66
C GLN A 393 13.88 -25.01 -18.15
N ALA A 394 14.39 -26.12 -17.65
CA ALA A 394 14.63 -26.30 -16.23
C ALA A 394 16.12 -26.25 -15.94
N ALA A 395 16.53 -25.57 -14.87
CA ALA A 395 17.92 -25.64 -14.43
C ALA A 395 18.11 -26.90 -13.59
N VAL A 396 19.09 -27.70 -13.98
CA VAL A 396 19.50 -28.94 -13.30
C VAL A 396 20.74 -28.65 -12.48
N LEU A 397 20.67 -28.88 -11.16
CA LEU A 397 21.77 -28.63 -10.22
C LEU A 397 22.16 -29.96 -9.54
N VAL A 398 23.46 -30.26 -9.57
CA VAL A 398 24.04 -31.41 -8.86
C VAL A 398 24.71 -30.92 -7.59
N PHE A 399 24.18 -31.34 -6.44
CA PHE A 399 24.68 -30.92 -5.13
C PHE A 399 25.80 -31.80 -4.64
N ASN A 400 26.85 -31.22 -4.06
CA ASN A 400 27.83 -31.95 -3.23
C ASN A 400 27.35 -32.09 -1.79
N SER A 401 28.24 -32.52 -0.87
CA SER A 401 27.88 -32.67 0.53
C SER A 401 27.59 -31.37 1.27
N CYS A 402 27.93 -30.23 0.67
CA CYS A 402 27.77 -28.89 1.24
C CYS A 402 28.40 -28.72 2.64
N SER A 403 29.50 -29.43 2.90
CA SER A 403 30.19 -29.40 4.20
C SER A 403 31.01 -28.13 4.46
N GLY A 404 31.43 -27.44 3.38
CA GLY A 404 32.21 -26.18 3.41
C GLY A 404 31.46 -25.01 2.80
N ALA A 405 30.15 -24.92 3.02
CA ALA A 405 29.31 -23.88 2.40
C ALA A 405 29.75 -22.46 2.78
N ARG A 406 29.86 -21.59 1.79
CA ARG A 406 30.08 -20.17 2.00
C ARG A 406 28.78 -19.54 2.51
N GLN A 407 28.84 -18.89 3.66
CA GLN A 407 27.68 -18.24 4.26
C GLN A 407 27.45 -16.85 3.65
N PHE A 408 26.19 -16.46 3.50
CA PHE A 408 25.81 -15.16 2.93
C PHE A 408 26.17 -13.99 3.86
N ASP A 409 26.20 -14.20 5.17
CA ASP A 409 26.42 -13.22 6.23
C ASP A 409 27.80 -13.35 6.91
N GLU A 410 28.73 -14.02 6.25
CA GLU A 410 30.08 -14.21 6.79
C GLU A 410 30.71 -12.89 7.25
N ALA A 411 31.19 -12.87 8.49
CA ALA A 411 31.74 -11.67 9.11
C ALA A 411 32.93 -11.12 8.34
N VAL A 412 32.95 -9.80 8.13
CA VAL A 412 34.05 -9.10 7.47
C VAL A 412 34.91 -8.46 8.55
N ALA A 413 36.15 -8.91 8.69
CA ALA A 413 37.08 -8.41 9.70
C ALA A 413 37.37 -6.89 9.54
N GLU A 414 37.29 -6.36 8.32
CA GLU A 414 37.53 -4.95 7.99
C GLU A 414 36.25 -4.10 7.97
N ALA A 415 35.08 -4.67 8.28
CA ALA A 415 33.86 -3.87 8.33
C ALA A 415 33.98 -2.78 9.39
N PRO A 416 33.65 -1.52 9.08
CA PRO A 416 33.55 -0.52 10.12
C PRO A 416 32.55 -1.02 11.15
N GLY A 417 32.99 -1.14 12.40
CA GLY A 417 32.11 -1.56 13.49
C GLY A 417 30.85 -0.69 13.49
N PRO A 418 29.67 -1.23 13.82
CA PRO A 418 28.46 -0.42 13.85
C PRO A 418 28.71 0.77 14.77
N HIS A 419 28.61 1.99 14.24
CA HIS A 419 28.65 3.20 15.06
C HIS A 419 27.45 3.12 16.02
N ARG A 420 27.69 2.51 17.19
CA ARG A 420 26.69 2.35 18.24
C ARG A 420 26.39 3.74 18.84
N GLY A 421 25.48 4.47 18.22
CA GLY A 421 24.97 5.69 18.80
C GLY A 421 24.37 5.43 20.18
N ASN A 422 24.40 6.45 21.05
CA ASN A 422 23.84 6.38 22.40
C ASN A 422 22.41 5.79 22.34
N ARG A 423 22.19 4.67 23.02
CA ARG A 423 20.90 3.95 23.08
C ARG A 423 19.77 4.85 23.56
N VAL A 424 20.05 5.72 24.55
CA VAL A 424 19.08 6.66 25.11
C VAL A 424 18.68 7.69 24.04
N ALA A 425 19.65 8.27 23.32
CA ALA A 425 19.36 9.23 22.26
C ALA A 425 18.52 8.60 21.13
N ARG A 426 18.78 7.32 20.81
CA ARG A 426 17.98 6.59 19.82
C ARG A 426 16.55 6.38 20.29
N ILE A 427 16.34 5.96 21.55
CA ILE A 427 15.00 5.80 22.13
C ILE A 427 14.26 7.12 22.18
N ALA A 428 14.90 8.19 22.67
CA ALA A 428 14.32 9.52 22.72
C ALA A 428 13.88 10.00 21.32
N ARG A 429 14.76 9.84 20.31
CA ARG A 429 14.45 10.15 18.93
C ARG A 429 13.25 9.35 18.42
N GLN A 430 13.22 8.03 18.65
CA GLN A 430 12.13 7.17 18.24
C GLN A 430 10.80 7.60 18.88
N THR A 431 10.83 7.96 20.15
CA THR A 431 9.65 8.49 20.87
C THR A 431 9.13 9.77 20.22
N VAL A 432 10.02 10.72 19.91
CA VAL A 432 9.63 11.97 19.23
C VAL A 432 9.05 11.70 17.84
N LEU A 433 9.65 10.80 17.07
CA LEU A 433 9.14 10.41 15.75
C LEU A 433 7.77 9.73 15.84
N THR A 434 7.57 8.87 16.83
CA THR A 434 6.28 8.21 17.08
C THR A 434 5.22 9.24 17.43
N PHE A 435 5.50 10.15 18.35
CA PHE A 435 4.59 11.23 18.73
C PHE A 435 4.23 12.14 17.55
N ARG A 436 5.21 12.55 16.75
CA ARG A 436 4.97 13.29 15.49
C ARG A 436 4.03 12.53 14.56
N ASN A 437 4.27 11.23 14.36
CA ASN A 437 3.47 10.41 13.46
C ASN A 437 2.04 10.21 13.99
N ASP A 438 1.86 10.16 15.31
CA ASP A 438 0.52 10.13 15.93
C ASP A 438 -0.25 11.43 15.70
N ILE A 439 0.42 12.59 15.81
CA ILE A 439 -0.17 13.88 15.43
C ILE A 439 -0.61 13.86 13.96
N TYR A 440 0.23 13.35 13.06
CA TYR A 440 -0.09 13.23 11.65
C TYR A 440 -1.26 12.27 11.41
N ARG A 441 -1.36 11.18 12.19
CA ARG A 441 -2.47 10.23 12.11
C ARG A 441 -3.81 10.89 12.40
N GLY A 442 -3.89 11.74 13.42
CA GLY A 442 -5.10 12.47 13.80
C GLY A 442 -5.39 13.73 12.96
N SER A 443 -4.46 14.15 12.09
CA SER A 443 -4.60 15.39 11.32
C SER A 443 -5.23 15.16 9.95
N LEU A 444 -6.46 15.62 9.76
CA LEU A 444 -7.15 15.63 8.45
C LEU A 444 -6.38 16.43 7.40
N TRP A 445 -5.75 17.52 7.76
CA TRP A 445 -4.93 18.36 6.88
C TRP A 445 -3.71 17.60 6.37
N TYR A 446 -3.02 16.89 7.27
CA TYR A 446 -1.89 16.07 6.87
C TYR A 446 -2.31 14.92 5.96
N GLN A 447 -3.40 14.22 6.27
CA GLN A 447 -3.93 13.13 5.45
C GLN A 447 -4.30 13.64 4.05
N GLY A 448 -5.03 14.75 3.96
CA GLY A 448 -5.39 15.38 2.68
C GLY A 448 -4.16 15.81 1.87
N ALA A 449 -3.23 16.53 2.48
CA ALA A 449 -1.99 16.97 1.84
C ALA A 449 -1.12 15.77 1.38
N SER A 450 -1.08 14.71 2.16
CA SER A 450 -0.36 13.48 1.82
C SER A 450 -0.95 12.81 0.56
N ILE A 451 -2.28 12.69 0.48
CA ILE A 451 -2.97 12.11 -0.68
C ILE A 451 -2.69 12.96 -1.94
N VAL A 452 -2.82 14.28 -1.82
CA VAL A 452 -2.56 15.22 -2.94
C VAL A 452 -1.11 15.12 -3.43
N THR A 453 -0.15 15.17 -2.51
CA THR A 453 1.28 15.10 -2.87
C THR A 453 1.68 13.76 -3.47
N GLN A 454 1.05 12.66 -3.06
CA GLN A 454 1.26 11.34 -3.66
C GLN A 454 0.66 11.25 -5.06
N GLY A 455 -0.54 11.77 -5.26
CA GLY A 455 -1.18 11.89 -6.57
C GLY A 455 -0.33 12.69 -7.55
N LEU A 456 0.20 13.84 -7.10
CA LEU A 456 1.09 14.69 -7.91
C LEU A 456 2.41 13.97 -8.29
N ARG A 457 2.98 13.20 -7.37
CA ARG A 457 4.20 12.42 -7.65
C ARG A 457 3.94 11.29 -8.63
N HIS A 458 2.83 10.58 -8.46
CA HIS A 458 2.43 9.53 -9.41
C HIS A 458 2.24 10.10 -10.81
N TYR A 459 1.55 11.23 -10.93
CA TYR A 459 1.38 11.93 -12.18
C TYR A 459 2.69 12.35 -12.85
N ARG A 460 3.63 12.94 -12.09
CA ARG A 460 4.95 13.34 -12.62
C ARG A 460 5.72 12.13 -13.16
N ARG A 461 5.64 10.97 -12.49
CA ARG A 461 6.30 9.73 -12.93
C ARG A 461 5.68 9.17 -14.21
N SER A 462 4.36 9.14 -14.31
CA SER A 462 3.68 8.70 -15.54
C SER A 462 4.04 9.58 -16.74
N ARG A 463 4.30 10.87 -16.52
CA ARG A 463 4.75 11.79 -17.58
C ARG A 463 6.22 11.60 -17.96
N SER A 464 7.08 11.23 -17.01
CA SER A 464 8.49 10.95 -17.30
C SER A 464 8.67 9.66 -18.11
N ALA A 465 7.84 8.66 -17.85
CA ALA A 465 7.82 7.42 -18.61
C ALA A 465 7.30 7.59 -20.06
N LEU A 466 6.59 8.68 -20.35
CA LEU A 466 6.05 8.99 -21.68
C LEU A 466 6.92 9.95 -22.50
N ARG A 467 8.11 10.33 -22.02
CA ARG A 467 9.09 11.06 -22.86
C ARG A 467 9.73 10.04 -23.79
N PRO A 468 9.54 10.17 -25.12
CA PRO A 468 10.33 9.35 -26.04
C PRO A 468 11.80 9.67 -25.80
N VAL A 469 12.61 8.63 -25.64
CA VAL A 469 14.06 8.76 -25.72
C VAL A 469 14.35 9.20 -27.15
N VAL A 470 14.71 10.44 -27.34
CA VAL A 470 15.23 10.92 -28.61
C VAL A 470 16.62 10.31 -28.76
N GLY A 471 16.66 9.13 -29.35
CA GLY A 471 17.92 8.56 -29.83
C GLY A 471 18.47 9.39 -31.01
N PRO A 472 19.77 9.34 -31.28
CA PRO A 472 20.36 10.06 -32.39
C PRO A 472 19.70 9.67 -33.70
N THR A 473 19.30 10.66 -34.46
CA THR A 473 18.66 10.52 -35.76
C THR A 473 19.65 9.87 -36.74
N ILE A 474 19.46 8.58 -37.00
CA ILE A 474 20.12 7.93 -38.14
C ILE A 474 19.25 8.19 -39.37
N THR A 475 19.70 9.08 -40.23
CA THR A 475 19.14 9.29 -41.55
C THR A 475 19.43 8.09 -42.43
N GLY A 476 18.46 7.22 -42.57
CA GLY A 476 18.50 6.04 -43.45
C GLY A 476 17.12 5.74 -44.04
N ARG A 477 17.03 5.82 -45.33
CA ARG A 477 15.90 5.67 -46.27
C ARG A 477 14.74 4.77 -45.82
N THR A 478 13.55 5.36 -45.98
CA THR A 478 12.22 4.80 -45.83
C THR A 478 11.96 3.55 -46.63
N ALA A 479 11.60 2.45 -45.94
CA ALA A 479 10.74 1.43 -46.49
C ALA A 479 9.33 1.63 -45.91
N LYS A 480 8.34 1.85 -46.78
CA LYS A 480 6.93 1.91 -46.42
C LYS A 480 6.46 0.51 -45.95
N SER A 481 6.17 0.37 -44.66
CA SER A 481 5.35 -0.74 -44.17
C SER A 481 3.87 -0.44 -44.37
N PRO A 482 3.03 -1.42 -44.71
CA PRO A 482 1.61 -1.21 -44.95
C PRO A 482 0.94 -0.84 -43.61
N GLN A 483 0.18 0.29 -43.65
CA GLN A 483 -0.72 0.67 -42.58
C GLN A 483 -1.84 -0.38 -42.46
N VAL A 484 -1.76 -1.20 -41.42
CA VAL A 484 -2.96 -1.87 -40.92
C VAL A 484 -3.74 -0.79 -40.16
N ALA A 485 -4.86 -0.41 -40.73
CA ALA A 485 -5.86 0.43 -40.08
C ALA A 485 -6.53 -0.38 -38.97
N GLY A 486 -5.87 -0.49 -37.83
CA GLY A 486 -6.46 -0.87 -36.55
C GLY A 486 -6.82 0.40 -35.82
N ASP A 487 -8.11 0.58 -35.57
CA ASP A 487 -8.63 1.64 -34.70
C ASP A 487 -7.90 1.56 -33.35
N PRO A 488 -7.02 2.50 -32.99
CA PRO A 488 -6.43 2.46 -31.66
C PRO A 488 -7.52 2.89 -30.69
N ALA A 489 -8.16 1.95 -30.05
CA ALA A 489 -8.78 2.19 -28.77
C ALA A 489 -7.66 2.68 -27.83
N THR A 490 -7.31 3.95 -27.97
CA THR A 490 -6.31 4.59 -27.14
C THR A 490 -6.79 4.54 -25.70
N TRP A 491 -6.31 3.54 -24.97
CA TRP A 491 -6.44 3.47 -23.53
C TRP A 491 -5.68 4.67 -22.94
N ALA A 492 -6.39 5.79 -22.81
CA ALA A 492 -5.85 6.94 -22.11
C ALA A 492 -5.79 6.61 -20.61
N PRO A 493 -4.63 6.77 -19.95
CA PRO A 493 -4.54 6.52 -18.53
C PRO A 493 -5.59 7.32 -17.76
N PRO A 494 -6.15 6.82 -16.67
CA PRO A 494 -7.22 7.48 -15.93
C PRO A 494 -6.75 8.85 -15.45
N ALA A 495 -7.39 9.93 -15.90
CA ALA A 495 -7.12 11.25 -15.36
C ALA A 495 -7.72 11.37 -13.98
N VAL A 496 -6.94 11.84 -13.05
CA VAL A 496 -7.35 12.13 -11.68
C VAL A 496 -7.69 13.62 -11.58
N GLU A 497 -8.80 13.93 -10.95
CA GLU A 497 -9.21 15.30 -10.70
C GLU A 497 -9.40 15.54 -9.20
N LEU A 498 -8.87 16.64 -8.71
CA LEU A 498 -9.15 17.18 -7.40
C LEU A 498 -10.20 18.27 -7.51
N THR A 499 -11.30 18.12 -6.80
CA THR A 499 -12.41 19.07 -6.82
C THR A 499 -12.55 19.73 -5.46
N PHE A 500 -12.68 21.04 -5.44
CA PHE A 500 -13.17 21.82 -4.32
C PHE A 500 -14.57 22.34 -4.65
N ARG A 501 -15.50 22.31 -3.67
CA ARG A 501 -16.89 22.72 -3.85
C ARG A 501 -17.35 23.60 -2.68
N ALA A 502 -18.14 24.60 -3.02
CA ALA A 502 -18.87 25.41 -2.06
C ALA A 502 -20.32 25.58 -2.51
N GLY A 503 -21.25 25.66 -1.59
CA GLY A 503 -22.66 25.77 -1.95
C GLY A 503 -23.57 25.86 -0.75
N MET A 504 -24.85 25.68 -1.02
CA MET A 504 -25.93 25.71 -0.02
C MET A 504 -26.48 24.30 0.22
N MET A 505 -26.92 24.09 1.43
CA MET A 505 -27.60 22.89 1.90
C MET A 505 -29.02 23.27 2.33
N VAL A 506 -30.00 22.50 1.89
CA VAL A 506 -31.41 22.64 2.26
C VAL A 506 -31.96 21.25 2.62
N PHE A 507 -32.75 21.19 3.66
CA PHE A 507 -33.51 19.99 3.98
C PHE A 507 -34.90 20.09 3.36
N SER A 508 -35.29 19.08 2.59
CA SER A 508 -36.61 19.05 1.92
C SER A 508 -37.74 18.76 2.91
N ASN A 509 -37.43 18.04 4.00
CA ASN A 509 -38.32 17.85 5.13
C ASN A 509 -37.65 18.48 6.34
N SER A 510 -38.12 19.64 6.75
CA SER A 510 -37.51 20.45 7.79
C SER A 510 -37.65 19.89 9.20
N SER A 511 -38.56 18.93 9.39
CA SER A 511 -38.83 18.33 10.70
C SER A 511 -37.78 17.25 11.03
N ILE A 512 -36.95 17.53 12.01
CA ILE A 512 -35.90 16.63 12.51
C ILE A 512 -35.95 16.64 14.03
N GLY A 513 -36.40 15.57 14.68
CA GLY A 513 -36.39 15.48 16.13
C GLY A 513 -37.64 14.80 16.70
N ALA A 514 -38.29 15.45 17.63
CA ALA A 514 -39.48 14.94 18.30
C ALA A 514 -40.65 15.88 18.15
N GLU A 515 -41.86 15.33 18.12
CA GLU A 515 -43.11 16.09 18.05
C GLU A 515 -43.44 16.74 19.40
N GLY A 516 -42.90 16.24 20.52
CA GLY A 516 -43.06 16.76 21.85
C GLY A 516 -41.87 16.41 22.75
N LEU A 517 -41.70 17.20 23.78
CA LEU A 517 -40.69 16.98 24.82
C LEU A 517 -41.39 16.84 26.18
N ARG A 518 -41.07 15.77 26.89
CA ARG A 518 -41.50 15.58 28.28
C ARG A 518 -40.35 15.98 29.18
N ILE A 519 -40.62 16.98 30.03
CA ILE A 519 -39.67 17.53 31.02
C ILE A 519 -40.16 17.24 32.43
N ALA A 520 -39.24 16.87 33.32
CA ALA A 520 -39.56 16.73 34.73
C ALA A 520 -39.82 18.11 35.37
N HIS A 521 -40.84 18.18 36.21
CA HIS A 521 -41.12 19.41 36.96
C HIS A 521 -40.01 19.64 38.00
N PRO A 522 -39.29 20.81 38.00
CA PRO A 522 -38.11 20.99 38.83
C PRO A 522 -38.38 20.96 40.34
N HIS A 523 -39.61 21.26 40.76
CA HIS A 523 -40.00 21.30 42.18
C HIS A 523 -40.99 20.20 42.57
N ARG A 524 -41.39 19.31 41.61
CA ARG A 524 -42.34 18.21 41.83
C ARG A 524 -41.85 17.00 41.06
N PRO A 525 -40.97 16.17 41.63
CA PRO A 525 -40.24 15.13 40.91
C PRO A 525 -41.12 14.05 40.28
N ASN A 526 -42.37 13.92 40.71
CA ASN A 526 -43.36 12.97 40.19
C ASN A 526 -44.25 13.53 39.07
N GLU A 527 -44.16 14.81 38.77
CA GLU A 527 -44.94 15.48 37.71
C GLU A 527 -44.05 15.72 36.46
N THR A 528 -44.64 15.51 35.30
CA THR A 528 -44.01 15.82 34.03
C THR A 528 -44.83 16.80 33.23
N LEU A 529 -44.20 17.75 32.58
CA LEU A 529 -44.81 18.68 31.64
C LEU A 529 -44.48 18.27 30.22
N THR A 530 -45.47 18.18 29.35
CA THR A 530 -45.29 17.93 27.93
C THR A 530 -45.38 19.23 27.14
N LEU A 531 -44.32 19.52 26.38
CA LEU A 531 -44.24 20.66 25.46
C LEU A 531 -44.40 20.16 24.05
N ARG A 532 -45.22 20.79 23.25
CA ARG A 532 -45.24 20.53 21.79
C ARG A 532 -43.96 21.13 21.17
N ALA A 533 -43.30 20.34 20.31
CA ALA A 533 -42.08 20.76 19.65
C ALA A 533 -42.25 20.70 18.13
N ALA A 534 -42.00 21.83 17.46
CA ALA A 534 -41.90 21.90 16.01
C ALA A 534 -40.42 22.15 15.64
N ASN A 535 -39.84 21.21 14.92
CA ASN A 535 -38.41 21.23 14.64
C ASN A 535 -38.14 21.50 13.17
N ARG A 536 -37.17 22.36 12.89
CA ARG A 536 -36.73 22.66 11.53
C ARG A 536 -35.22 22.93 11.44
N VAL A 537 -34.61 22.59 10.31
CA VAL A 537 -33.24 22.96 9.98
C VAL A 537 -33.27 24.04 8.91
N ALA A 538 -32.72 25.18 9.25
CA ALA A 538 -32.60 26.29 8.30
C ALA A 538 -31.55 25.95 7.20
N PRO A 539 -31.70 26.54 6.01
CA PRO A 539 -30.67 26.45 4.97
C PRO A 539 -29.30 26.82 5.54
N GLY A 540 -28.28 26.09 5.11
CA GLY A 540 -26.93 26.27 5.63
C GLY A 540 -25.90 26.28 4.52
N PHE A 541 -24.68 26.56 4.93
CA PHE A 541 -23.51 26.59 4.04
C PHE A 541 -22.83 25.21 3.99
N ALA A 542 -22.40 24.81 2.79
CA ALA A 542 -21.73 23.56 2.55
C ALA A 542 -20.40 23.78 1.81
N VAL A 543 -19.32 23.20 2.32
CA VAL A 543 -18.04 23.12 1.64
C VAL A 543 -17.58 21.68 1.55
N GLY A 544 -16.76 21.35 0.57
CA GLY A 544 -16.23 20.02 0.44
C GLY A 544 -15.18 19.89 -0.62
N GLY A 545 -14.57 18.74 -0.64
CA GLY A 545 -13.57 18.35 -1.63
C GLY A 545 -13.78 16.92 -2.10
N GLY A 546 -13.13 16.56 -3.18
CA GLY A 546 -13.19 15.18 -3.66
C GLY A 546 -12.13 14.88 -4.70
N VAL A 547 -11.90 13.58 -4.85
CA VAL A 547 -11.04 13.01 -5.88
C VAL A 547 -11.92 12.26 -6.86
N THR A 548 -11.82 12.60 -8.11
CA THR A 548 -12.53 11.91 -9.20
C THR A 548 -11.51 11.20 -10.08
N VAL A 549 -11.70 9.90 -10.31
CA VAL A 549 -10.91 9.10 -11.24
C VAL A 549 -11.75 8.82 -12.48
N ASN A 550 -11.36 9.39 -13.60
CA ASN A 550 -12.03 9.17 -14.88
C ASN A 550 -11.49 7.91 -15.55
N GLN A 551 -11.88 6.74 -15.06
CA GLN A 551 -11.37 5.45 -15.49
C GLN A 551 -11.81 5.08 -16.91
N PHE A 552 -13.07 5.35 -17.23
CA PHE A 552 -13.65 5.01 -18.52
C PHE A 552 -14.13 6.25 -19.30
N ARG A 553 -14.40 6.06 -20.57
CA ARG A 553 -14.89 7.14 -21.45
C ARG A 553 -16.19 7.79 -20.95
N TRP A 554 -17.08 6.97 -20.35
CA TRP A 554 -18.43 7.36 -19.92
C TRP A 554 -18.67 7.24 -18.41
N TYR A 555 -17.70 6.74 -17.65
CA TYR A 555 -17.86 6.47 -16.22
C TYR A 555 -16.66 6.96 -15.41
N SER A 556 -16.94 7.47 -14.22
CA SER A 556 -15.93 7.93 -13.27
C SER A 556 -16.28 7.50 -11.85
N HIS A 557 -15.27 7.35 -11.01
CA HIS A 557 -15.40 7.16 -9.58
C HIS A 557 -15.10 8.45 -8.86
N GLU A 558 -15.87 8.80 -7.86
CA GLU A 558 -15.62 9.97 -7.04
C GLU A 558 -15.67 9.62 -5.56
N LEU A 559 -14.61 9.99 -4.85
CA LEU A 559 -14.53 9.99 -3.42
C LEU A 559 -14.66 11.43 -2.95
N SER A 560 -15.62 11.74 -2.08
CA SER A 560 -15.80 13.12 -1.64
C SER A 560 -16.05 13.25 -0.16
N PHE A 561 -15.56 14.35 0.40
CA PHE A 561 -15.81 14.80 1.77
C PHE A 561 -16.57 16.12 1.73
N GLY A 562 -17.54 16.27 2.63
CA GLY A 562 -18.34 17.46 2.81
C GLY A 562 -18.44 17.87 4.27
N TYR A 563 -18.35 19.16 4.49
CA TYR A 563 -18.63 19.84 5.75
C TYR A 563 -19.79 20.78 5.52
N GLN A 564 -20.81 20.67 6.35
CA GLN A 564 -22.02 21.47 6.21
C GLN A 564 -22.42 22.02 7.56
N ARG A 565 -22.80 23.29 7.58
CA ARG A 565 -23.19 23.99 8.78
C ARG A 565 -24.47 24.76 8.54
N GLY A 566 -25.43 24.59 9.46
CA GLY A 566 -26.71 25.23 9.47
C GLY A 566 -27.17 25.57 10.88
N GLU A 567 -28.40 25.94 11.01
CA GLU A 567 -29.06 26.23 12.28
C GLU A 567 -30.24 25.28 12.48
N PHE A 568 -30.27 24.62 13.63
CA PHE A 568 -31.42 23.85 14.07
C PHE A 568 -32.29 24.76 14.92
N ARG A 569 -33.57 24.84 14.60
CA ARG A 569 -34.59 25.60 15.33
C ARG A 569 -35.64 24.67 15.86
N MET A 570 -36.00 24.89 17.11
CA MET A 570 -37.08 24.17 17.76
C MET A 570 -38.03 25.16 18.38
N ASP A 571 -39.25 25.19 17.88
CA ASP A 571 -40.31 26.01 18.46
C ASP A 571 -41.06 25.16 19.50
N LEU A 572 -41.03 25.62 20.74
CA LEU A 572 -41.67 24.96 21.89
C LEU A 572 -42.93 25.69 22.30
N GLU A 573 -44.07 25.05 22.14
CA GLU A 573 -45.36 25.55 22.59
C GLU A 573 -45.56 25.13 24.05
N GLY A 574 -45.49 26.09 24.97
CA GLY A 574 -45.72 25.90 26.39
C GLY A 574 -47.13 26.31 26.80
N LEU A 575 -47.36 26.43 28.12
CA LEU A 575 -48.68 26.74 28.66
C LEU A 575 -49.11 28.19 28.36
N THR A 576 -48.18 29.10 28.21
CA THR A 576 -48.48 30.55 28.10
C THR A 576 -47.98 31.20 26.82
N ARG A 577 -46.98 30.64 26.18
CA ARG A 577 -46.44 31.14 24.89
C ARG A 577 -45.53 30.18 24.20
N ILE A 578 -45.18 30.49 22.95
CA ILE A 578 -44.20 29.79 22.14
C ILE A 578 -42.81 30.32 22.47
N ALA A 579 -41.86 29.45 22.71
CA ALA A 579 -40.44 29.75 22.89
C ALA A 579 -39.62 29.15 21.75
N GLU A 580 -38.74 29.90 21.16
CA GLU A 580 -37.84 29.45 20.11
C GLU A 580 -36.47 29.09 20.73
N GLN A 581 -36.01 27.87 20.42
CA GLN A 581 -34.69 27.40 20.79
C GLN A 581 -33.85 27.26 19.52
N ARG A 582 -32.65 27.82 19.50
CA ARG A 582 -31.71 27.77 18.37
C ARG A 582 -30.42 27.07 18.77
N SER A 583 -29.98 26.16 17.93
CA SER A 583 -28.71 25.43 18.08
C SER A 583 -27.97 25.35 16.74
N GLY A 584 -26.67 25.28 16.81
CA GLY A 584 -25.89 24.99 15.59
C GLY A 584 -26.16 23.57 15.11
N PHE A 585 -26.25 23.39 13.80
CA PHE A 585 -26.39 22.10 13.13
C PHE A 585 -25.17 21.85 12.27
N LEU A 586 -24.51 20.71 12.50
CA LEU A 586 -23.28 20.35 11.80
C LEU A 586 -23.40 18.96 11.20
N THR A 587 -23.08 18.85 9.92
CA THR A 587 -22.94 17.56 9.22
C THR A 587 -21.56 17.44 8.60
N ARG A 588 -20.90 16.31 8.88
CA ARG A 588 -19.71 15.86 8.17
C ARG A 588 -20.09 14.65 7.34
N GLN A 589 -19.74 14.68 6.06
CA GLN A 589 -20.18 13.68 5.11
C GLN A 589 -18.99 13.12 4.35
N PHE A 590 -18.95 11.81 4.21
CA PHE A 590 -18.05 11.09 3.35
C PHE A 590 -18.85 10.25 2.37
N SER A 591 -18.55 10.33 1.07
CA SER A 591 -19.28 9.56 0.05
C SER A 591 -18.37 8.97 -1.01
N TYR A 592 -18.75 7.79 -1.48
CA TYR A 592 -18.19 7.16 -2.67
C TYR A 592 -19.28 7.09 -3.72
N ASN A 593 -19.03 7.69 -4.87
CA ASN A 593 -20.03 7.84 -5.92
C ASN A 593 -19.54 7.30 -7.26
N GLY A 594 -20.43 6.68 -8.00
CA GLY A 594 -20.30 6.46 -9.44
C GLY A 594 -20.88 7.64 -10.20
N LEU A 595 -20.16 8.12 -11.20
CA LEU A 595 -20.63 9.17 -12.12
C LEU A 595 -20.78 8.58 -13.51
N VAL A 596 -21.98 8.59 -14.04
CA VAL A 596 -22.28 8.24 -15.45
C VAL A 596 -22.38 9.53 -16.25
N HIS A 597 -21.51 9.68 -17.22
CA HIS A 597 -21.44 10.87 -18.06
C HIS A 597 -22.27 10.70 -19.33
N LEU A 598 -22.96 11.74 -19.73
CA LEU A 598 -23.81 11.75 -20.93
C LEU A 598 -23.02 12.13 -22.20
N ARG A 599 -21.76 12.51 -22.02
CA ARG A 599 -20.83 12.81 -23.12
C ARG A 599 -19.46 12.21 -22.84
N PRO A 600 -18.70 11.86 -23.88
CA PRO A 600 -17.39 11.24 -23.71
C PRO A 600 -16.39 12.18 -23.07
N ARG A 601 -15.27 11.62 -22.59
CA ARG A 601 -14.25 12.33 -21.80
C ARG A 601 -13.61 13.51 -22.53
N GLU A 602 -13.53 13.44 -23.82
CA GLU A 602 -12.93 14.46 -24.70
C GLU A 602 -13.80 15.72 -24.80
N SER A 603 -15.09 15.61 -24.48
CA SER A 603 -16.05 16.72 -24.59
C SER A 603 -15.74 17.85 -23.62
N ARG A 604 -15.85 19.09 -24.08
CA ARG A 604 -15.72 20.30 -23.24
C ARG A 604 -16.84 20.41 -22.22
N TRP A 605 -18.05 20.04 -22.62
CA TRP A 605 -19.28 19.96 -21.82
C TRP A 605 -19.60 18.52 -21.47
N ARG A 606 -19.73 18.22 -20.20
CA ARG A 606 -19.90 16.83 -19.74
C ARG A 606 -20.93 16.74 -18.62
N PRO A 607 -22.23 16.71 -18.97
CA PRO A 607 -23.28 16.41 -18.00
C PRO A 607 -23.11 15.00 -17.44
N TYR A 608 -23.55 14.80 -16.19
CA TYR A 608 -23.45 13.50 -15.53
C TYR A 608 -24.57 13.30 -14.51
N ILE A 609 -24.86 12.03 -14.25
CA ILE A 609 -25.67 11.55 -13.14
C ILE A 609 -24.72 10.94 -12.12
N VAL A 610 -25.02 11.10 -10.84
CA VAL A 610 -24.20 10.62 -9.74
C VAL A 610 -25.06 9.84 -8.76
N ALA A 611 -24.53 8.68 -8.31
CA ALA A 611 -25.15 7.90 -7.25
C ALA A 611 -24.11 7.17 -6.42
N GLY A 612 -24.37 7.00 -5.12
CA GLY A 612 -23.48 6.23 -4.26
C GLY A 612 -23.83 6.29 -2.77
N PRO A 613 -23.21 5.40 -1.98
CA PRO A 613 -23.38 5.40 -0.54
C PRO A 613 -22.71 6.61 0.12
N VAL A 614 -23.28 7.01 1.23
CA VAL A 614 -22.78 8.11 2.06
C VAL A 614 -22.76 7.71 3.53
N LEU A 615 -21.70 8.11 4.21
CA LEU A 615 -21.57 8.08 5.66
C LEU A 615 -21.61 9.52 6.17
N GLN A 616 -22.51 9.78 7.13
CA GLN A 616 -22.67 11.08 7.72
C GLN A 616 -22.47 11.03 9.23
N LEU A 617 -21.85 12.06 9.76
CA LEU A 617 -21.86 12.39 11.18
C LEU A 617 -22.64 13.68 11.36
N VAL A 618 -23.76 13.59 12.05
CA VAL A 618 -24.68 14.71 12.31
C VAL A 618 -24.65 15.03 13.80
N GLN A 619 -24.50 16.31 14.15
CA GLN A 619 -24.45 16.75 15.56
C GLN A 619 -25.07 18.13 15.75
N LEU A 620 -25.59 18.38 16.95
CA LEU A 620 -25.91 19.73 17.41
C LEU A 620 -24.69 20.34 18.11
N THR A 621 -24.44 21.61 17.81
CA THR A 621 -23.40 22.42 18.48
C THR A 621 -24.09 23.49 19.29
N GLY A 622 -23.69 23.70 20.54
CA GLY A 622 -24.42 24.55 21.50
C GLY A 622 -24.85 25.91 20.98
N ALA A 623 -24.05 26.55 20.13
CA ALA A 623 -24.42 27.83 19.53
C ALA A 623 -24.36 27.79 18.00
N PRO A 624 -25.28 28.50 17.29
CA PRO A 624 -25.18 28.70 15.86
C PRO A 624 -23.87 29.43 15.53
N PHE A 625 -23.10 28.87 14.57
CA PHE A 625 -21.88 29.47 14.04
C PHE A 625 -20.72 29.77 14.99
N THR A 626 -20.82 29.49 16.32
CA THR A 626 -19.75 29.67 17.30
C THR A 626 -19.23 28.36 17.84
N LYS A 627 -17.95 28.30 18.26
CA LYS A 627 -17.40 27.17 19.02
C LYS A 627 -17.95 27.24 20.45
N ALA A 628 -18.78 26.29 20.84
CA ALA A 628 -19.16 26.18 22.27
C ALA A 628 -17.95 25.70 23.07
N ARG A 629 -17.53 26.45 24.07
CA ARG A 629 -16.67 25.99 25.17
C ARG A 629 -17.56 25.24 26.13
N GLY A 630 -17.62 23.92 25.99
CA GLY A 630 -18.54 23.09 26.76
C GLY A 630 -17.86 22.42 27.95
N LEU A 631 -18.05 22.88 29.16
CA LEU A 631 -17.88 22.09 30.39
C LEU A 631 -18.93 22.36 31.47
N PHE A 632 -19.83 23.31 31.29
CA PHE A 632 -20.74 23.76 32.39
C PHE A 632 -22.23 23.83 32.01
N ARG A 633 -22.73 23.08 31.04
CA ARG A 633 -24.08 23.30 30.49
C ARG A 633 -25.14 22.23 30.77
N PHE A 634 -24.81 21.12 31.40
CA PHE A 634 -25.77 20.04 31.58
C PHE A 634 -26.91 20.32 32.57
N GLY A 635 -26.73 21.25 33.53
CA GLY A 635 -27.77 21.57 34.50
C GLY A 635 -28.76 22.68 34.09
N LEU A 636 -28.51 23.39 32.98
CA LEU A 636 -29.29 24.58 32.62
C LEU A 636 -30.42 24.33 31.60
N ASN A 637 -30.35 23.26 30.84
CA ASN A 637 -31.33 23.01 29.77
C ASN A 637 -32.74 22.69 30.27
N ASN A 638 -32.84 21.85 31.30
CA ASN A 638 -34.13 21.51 31.89
C ASN A 638 -34.81 22.73 32.53
N VAL A 639 -34.06 23.50 33.30
CA VAL A 639 -34.55 24.74 33.95
C VAL A 639 -34.90 25.78 32.89
N GLY A 640 -34.10 25.91 31.84
CA GLY A 640 -34.36 26.84 30.73
C GLY A 640 -35.63 26.45 29.94
N MET A 641 -35.81 25.19 29.60
CA MET A 641 -37.03 24.71 28.95
C MET A 641 -38.27 24.85 29.82
N PHE A 642 -38.15 24.53 31.10
CA PHE A 642 -39.23 24.73 32.07
C PHE A 642 -39.62 26.21 32.19
N ARG A 643 -38.63 27.10 32.32
CA ARG A 643 -38.90 28.56 32.37
C ARG A 643 -39.54 29.06 31.08
N ALA A 644 -39.10 28.59 29.93
CA ALA A 644 -39.70 28.93 28.64
C ALA A 644 -41.17 28.47 28.53
N ALA A 645 -41.51 27.29 29.05
CA ALA A 645 -42.87 26.78 29.10
C ALA A 645 -43.83 27.67 29.89
N TYR A 646 -43.34 28.34 30.92
CA TYR A 646 -44.09 29.31 31.74
C TYR A 646 -43.89 30.77 31.32
N GLY A 647 -43.21 31.01 30.19
CA GLY A 647 -43.03 32.38 29.68
C GLY A 647 -41.85 33.14 30.27
N PHE A 648 -40.93 32.49 30.94
CA PHE A 648 -39.76 33.10 31.56
C PHE A 648 -38.47 32.74 30.84
N GLY A 649 -37.77 33.71 30.29
CA GLY A 649 -36.42 33.54 29.73
C GLY A 649 -36.32 32.85 28.36
N SER A 650 -35.12 32.64 27.91
CA SER A 650 -34.78 31.95 26.63
C SER A 650 -34.33 30.52 26.89
N VAL A 651 -34.67 29.60 25.99
CA VAL A 651 -34.17 28.23 26.01
C VAL A 651 -32.69 28.20 25.60
N PRO A 652 -31.79 27.63 26.41
CA PRO A 652 -30.39 27.54 26.02
C PRO A 652 -30.17 26.65 24.79
N PRO A 653 -29.12 26.92 24.01
CA PRO A 653 -28.81 26.10 22.83
C PRO A 653 -28.53 24.65 23.21
N LEU A 654 -29.04 23.72 22.43
CA LEU A 654 -28.75 22.28 22.57
C LEU A 654 -27.37 21.94 22.00
N GLU A 655 -26.63 21.13 22.76
CA GLU A 655 -25.34 20.58 22.34
C GLU A 655 -25.32 19.08 22.61
N GLY A 656 -24.79 18.31 21.69
CA GLY A 656 -24.80 16.87 21.92
C GLY A 656 -23.85 16.07 21.04
N GLY A 657 -23.65 14.83 21.45
CA GLY A 657 -22.80 13.88 20.76
C GLY A 657 -23.25 13.63 19.32
N GLY A 658 -22.27 13.43 18.41
CA GLY A 658 -22.56 13.14 17.00
C GLY A 658 -23.22 11.78 16.80
N ILE A 659 -24.10 11.70 15.80
CA ILE A 659 -24.76 10.48 15.37
C ILE A 659 -24.21 10.09 14.00
N PHE A 660 -23.65 8.88 13.92
CA PHE A 660 -23.28 8.27 12.65
C PHE A 660 -24.49 7.65 11.99
N GLN A 661 -24.64 7.93 10.70
CA GLN A 661 -25.69 7.34 9.89
C GLN A 661 -25.21 7.09 8.46
N THR A 662 -25.77 6.06 7.84
CA THR A 662 -25.54 5.74 6.44
C THR A 662 -26.72 6.20 5.61
N GLY A 663 -26.47 6.59 4.36
CA GLY A 663 -27.50 7.00 3.42
C GLY A 663 -27.12 6.69 1.99
N LEU A 664 -28.00 7.11 1.09
CA LEU A 664 -27.77 7.05 -0.34
C LEU A 664 -27.75 8.48 -0.89
N GLN A 665 -26.77 8.81 -1.68
CA GLN A 665 -26.66 10.07 -2.41
C GLN A 665 -26.99 9.82 -3.87
N VAL A 666 -27.87 10.64 -4.44
CA VAL A 666 -28.19 10.66 -5.87
C VAL A 666 -28.21 12.10 -6.34
N GLY A 667 -27.92 12.32 -7.60
CA GLY A 667 -27.93 13.67 -8.13
C GLY A 667 -27.41 13.75 -9.55
N GLY A 668 -27.02 14.94 -9.95
CA GLY A 668 -26.45 15.20 -11.25
C GLY A 668 -25.71 16.52 -11.27
N GLY A 669 -25.04 16.75 -12.36
CA GLY A 669 -24.29 17.99 -12.54
C GLY A 669 -23.77 18.15 -13.94
N VAL A 670 -23.10 19.25 -14.11
CA VAL A 670 -22.45 19.60 -15.38
C VAL A 670 -21.01 19.98 -15.09
N ARG A 671 -20.12 19.47 -15.91
CA ARG A 671 -18.71 19.81 -15.91
C ARG A 671 -18.40 20.58 -17.19
N TYR A 672 -17.71 21.69 -17.04
CA TYR A 672 -17.23 22.49 -18.17
C TYR A 672 -15.71 22.63 -18.08
N ARG A 673 -14.99 22.12 -19.05
CA ARG A 673 -13.54 22.20 -19.12
C ARG A 673 -13.12 23.57 -19.65
N VAL A 674 -12.60 24.40 -18.75
CA VAL A 674 -12.11 25.74 -19.04
C VAL A 674 -10.77 25.68 -19.77
N SER A 675 -9.86 24.83 -19.27
CA SER A 675 -8.54 24.63 -19.85
C SER A 675 -8.11 23.15 -19.77
N ARG A 676 -6.88 22.85 -20.16
CA ARG A 676 -6.32 21.49 -20.09
C ARG A 676 -6.32 20.91 -18.67
N HIS A 677 -6.21 21.77 -17.67
CA HIS A 677 -6.11 21.37 -16.26
C HIS A 677 -7.28 21.84 -15.39
N TRP A 678 -8.11 22.78 -15.84
CA TRP A 678 -9.15 23.38 -15.04
C TRP A 678 -10.54 23.05 -15.55
N THR A 679 -11.40 22.60 -14.66
CA THR A 679 -12.81 22.29 -14.92
C THR A 679 -13.68 23.00 -13.87
N VAL A 680 -14.74 23.66 -14.31
CA VAL A 680 -15.79 24.17 -13.43
C VAL A 680 -16.93 23.17 -13.40
N ARG A 681 -17.55 22.99 -12.23
CA ARG A 681 -18.64 22.04 -12.00
C ARG A 681 -19.82 22.74 -11.34
N LEU A 682 -21.00 22.43 -11.78
CA LEU A 682 -22.25 22.71 -11.08
C LEU A 682 -22.84 21.37 -10.65
N ASP A 683 -23.05 21.19 -9.35
CA ASP A 683 -23.52 19.92 -8.74
C ASP A 683 -24.86 20.15 -8.04
N TYR A 684 -25.81 19.29 -8.29
CA TYR A 684 -26.97 19.06 -7.44
C TYR A 684 -26.91 17.66 -6.86
N ARG A 685 -27.03 17.53 -5.54
CA ARG A 685 -26.99 16.26 -4.86
C ARG A 685 -28.09 16.18 -3.80
N ASN A 686 -28.81 15.09 -3.80
CA ASN A 686 -29.79 14.75 -2.79
C ASN A 686 -29.29 13.55 -2.02
N THR A 687 -29.19 13.68 -0.68
CA THR A 687 -28.78 12.63 0.22
C THR A 687 -29.99 12.19 1.05
N CYS A 688 -30.40 10.95 0.88
CA CYS A 688 -31.47 10.32 1.65
C CYS A 688 -30.86 9.45 2.75
N SER A 689 -31.15 9.79 4.00
CA SER A 689 -30.66 9.07 5.18
C SER A 689 -31.80 8.88 6.20
N PRO A 690 -31.66 7.96 7.18
CA PRO A 690 -32.56 7.91 8.33
C PRO A 690 -32.60 9.26 9.04
N ARG A 691 -33.71 9.62 9.66
CA ARG A 691 -33.77 10.80 10.51
C ARG A 691 -32.84 10.61 11.70
N PRO A 692 -31.92 11.56 11.99
CA PRO A 692 -31.04 11.45 13.15
C PRO A 692 -31.78 11.72 14.43
N ASP A 693 -31.61 10.86 15.42
CA ASP A 693 -32.13 11.07 16.79
C ASP A 693 -31.23 12.02 17.57
N LEU A 694 -31.19 13.26 17.12
CA LEU A 694 -30.31 14.29 17.68
C LEU A 694 -30.72 14.69 19.11
N LEU A 695 -32.02 14.71 19.40
CA LEU A 695 -32.53 15.18 20.68
C LEU A 695 -32.22 14.20 21.81
N ARG A 696 -32.34 12.89 21.58
CA ARG A 696 -32.05 11.87 22.59
C ARG A 696 -30.63 11.93 23.14
N LYS A 697 -29.65 12.30 22.28
CA LYS A 697 -28.24 12.42 22.67
C LYS A 697 -27.86 13.81 23.14
N SER A 698 -28.72 14.80 22.91
CA SER A 698 -28.43 16.21 23.21
C SER A 698 -29.20 16.72 24.40
N LEU A 699 -30.17 15.96 24.90
CA LEU A 699 -31.00 16.30 26.08
C LEU A 699 -30.45 15.62 27.33
N GLU A 700 -30.70 16.24 28.44
CA GLU A 700 -30.45 15.66 29.76
C GLU A 700 -31.35 14.44 29.99
N PRO A 701 -30.98 13.51 30.89
CA PRO A 701 -31.79 12.33 31.19
C PRO A 701 -33.21 12.65 31.67
N GLN A 702 -33.43 13.83 32.22
CA GLN A 702 -34.71 14.30 32.71
C GLN A 702 -35.63 14.86 31.62
N ILE A 703 -35.11 15.07 30.41
CA ILE A 703 -35.84 15.56 29.25
C ILE A 703 -35.99 14.41 28.27
N MET A 704 -37.21 13.89 28.12
CA MET A 704 -37.51 12.76 27.25
C MET A 704 -38.30 13.24 26.02
N PRO A 705 -37.91 12.84 24.81
CA PRO A 705 -38.76 13.04 23.65
C PRO A 705 -40.03 12.20 23.80
N GLU A 706 -41.21 12.81 23.65
CA GLU A 706 -42.47 12.11 23.77
C GLU A 706 -42.73 11.15 22.61
N ARG A 707 -42.44 11.63 21.39
CA ARG A 707 -42.55 10.85 20.17
C ARG A 707 -41.42 11.23 19.24
N LEU A 708 -40.55 10.27 18.97
CA LEU A 708 -39.47 10.45 17.99
C LEU A 708 -40.01 10.37 16.58
N GLU A 709 -39.71 11.37 15.78
CA GLU A 709 -40.02 11.33 14.36
C GLU A 709 -39.17 10.26 13.66
N ARG A 710 -39.83 9.21 13.19
CA ARG A 710 -39.21 8.12 12.42
C ARG A 710 -39.33 8.39 10.93
N GLY A 711 -38.46 7.80 10.13
CA GLY A 711 -38.51 7.89 8.68
C GLY A 711 -37.18 8.33 8.06
N ARG A 712 -37.24 8.86 6.87
CA ARG A 712 -36.07 9.32 6.15
C ARG A 712 -36.12 10.84 5.97
N VAL A 713 -34.94 11.43 5.93
CA VAL A 713 -34.74 12.86 5.62
C VAL A 713 -33.96 12.96 4.31
N ALA A 714 -34.39 13.88 3.46
CA ALA A 714 -33.70 14.22 2.24
C ALA A 714 -32.97 15.56 2.42
N GLN A 715 -31.66 15.54 2.22
CA GLN A 715 -30.78 16.68 2.30
C GLN A 715 -30.33 17.05 0.90
N GLN A 716 -30.74 18.21 0.43
CA GLN A 716 -30.39 18.73 -0.89
C GLN A 716 -29.21 19.67 -0.77
N ARG A 717 -28.28 19.55 -1.71
CA ARG A 717 -27.12 20.41 -1.83
C ARG A 717 -26.97 20.87 -3.26
N VAL A 718 -26.88 22.18 -3.45
CA VAL A 718 -26.48 22.82 -4.69
C VAL A 718 -25.11 23.44 -4.47
N GLY A 719 -24.16 23.15 -5.32
CA GLY A 719 -22.79 23.63 -5.15
C GLY A 719 -22.09 23.91 -6.46
N LEU A 720 -21.27 24.94 -6.44
CA LEU A 720 -20.30 25.26 -7.48
C LEU A 720 -18.94 24.67 -7.08
N GLY A 721 -18.24 24.05 -8.01
CA GLY A 721 -16.94 23.46 -7.78
C GLY A 721 -15.94 23.83 -8.84
N ILE A 722 -14.67 23.86 -8.42
CA ILE A 722 -13.52 23.97 -9.30
C ILE A 722 -12.72 22.68 -9.18
N ALA A 723 -12.39 22.07 -10.30
CA ALA A 723 -11.59 20.86 -10.34
C ALA A 723 -10.29 21.08 -11.10
N PHE A 724 -9.22 20.56 -10.54
CA PHE A 724 -7.91 20.50 -11.19
C PHE A 724 -7.65 19.07 -11.67
N THR A 725 -7.35 18.93 -12.96
CA THR A 725 -7.06 17.65 -13.62
C THR A 725 -5.57 17.48 -13.79
N PHE A 726 -5.07 16.30 -13.39
CA PHE A 726 -3.67 15.91 -13.48
C PHE A 726 -3.37 15.17 -14.78
#